data_21d3e5611da6373ee1eaad59d92f9cc7
#
_entry.id   21d3e5611da6373ee1eaad59d92f9cc7
#
_cell.length_a   1.000
_cell.length_b   1.000
_cell.length_c   1.000
_cell.angle_alpha   90.00
_cell.angle_beta   90.00
_cell.angle_gamma   90.00
#
_symmetry.space_group_name_H-M   'P 1'
#
loop_
_entity.id
_entity.type
_entity.pdbx_description
1 polymer ?
#
loop_
_entity_poly.entity_id
_entity_poly.type
_entity_poly.pdbx_seq_one_letter_code
_entity_poly.pdbx_strand_id
1 'polypeptide(L)'
;MIFLLQIFLASTLFASCYDDDVVFIDEIDSLRIEKLLEFNFDESSDDSVTETSTGETFPVEGKSVNRMDGISGNALFFDGLSNEINGQINTSLLPDDELTISLWASPRSFPVGTAAMLAMTSEDSESGIMVGLNKFGQIVVQYFVDGSFEETVSTTSIPRNRWSHIIVGISPATQSVNIFLNEEEITSGGAPSGSITWPSGNTPFSIGKNTMGESLGDFEIDFYSGALDEIQVYSGSATPAVAEFIGGQYGTPGDVDYNLGIDYSGDPHRPIYHPIPDYGWTNESYGLVYLDGTYHMFFQKNEVFLGIAQQNWGHLTSPDLVDWEEQDAVLWPTEGWDQAGIWSGDAIILEDGTPAVIYTGVDGNRAGMGTAFSSDNYQTLEKNPNNPLIPAAPEEVDLDFRDPYVIHKDGLYHMIIGSGIAAEGGNVVYYTSEDFEDWTYEGILFQGDINQGQGEFWEMPVLHEISDGRFIFLVQKTPDNTSPAISFYWTGSFENGEFIPEFENPKYLEVVNGFLSPAVAIDEEGRTTAIGIIPDEVSPEFQQQQGYAHLFSIPQVWTLDEEGTILIEPHPNLVDYRGEQVNIGSLNLESGQEDNIDFNGKHFEMNATFDTGTADRFGFVLGKSETSGEEYRVYYDFTTQEWVVDASDSSTSDLVRRDVRRGSFSLSQGSTVDVQVFVDGSVLEVFVDGKSHFTGRFFPESADANGVDLFVEGGSASADVTIYTIEN
;
A
#
# COMPACT_ATOMS: atom_id res chain seq x y z
N MET A 1 -70.13 6.30 -5.89
CA MET A 1 -71.20 5.53 -6.55
C MET A 1 -70.46 4.34 -7.19
N ILE A 2 -70.30 3.26 -6.40
CA ILE A 2 -70.98 1.97 -6.62
C ILE A 2 -70.39 1.26 -7.88
N PHE A 3 -69.74 0.08 -7.89
CA PHE A 3 -70.00 -1.22 -7.25
C PHE A 3 -68.75 -2.13 -7.22
N LEU A 4 -68.58 -2.84 -6.11
CA LEU A 4 -67.80 -4.08 -5.95
C LEU A 4 -68.37 -5.20 -6.82
N LEU A 5 -67.50 -6.10 -7.31
CA LEU A 5 -67.87 -7.50 -7.51
C LEU A 5 -66.67 -8.40 -7.16
N GLN A 6 -66.78 -9.13 -6.05
CA GLN A 6 -65.99 -10.30 -5.69
C GLN A 6 -66.48 -11.49 -6.49
N ILE A 7 -65.54 -12.26 -7.05
CA ILE A 7 -65.80 -13.66 -7.42
C ILE A 7 -64.79 -14.53 -6.73
N PHE A 8 -65.26 -15.34 -5.80
CA PHE A 8 -64.56 -16.53 -5.23
C PHE A 8 -64.60 -17.63 -6.26
N LEU A 9 -63.45 -18.23 -6.56
CA LEU A 9 -63.39 -19.57 -7.11
C LEU A 9 -62.37 -20.39 -6.30
N ALA A 10 -62.84 -21.51 -5.79
CA ALA A 10 -62.08 -22.47 -5.02
C ALA A 10 -61.04 -23.17 -5.91
N SER A 11 -59.79 -23.16 -5.47
CA SER A 11 -58.78 -24.00 -6.06
C SER A 11 -58.65 -25.32 -5.27
N THR A 12 -58.98 -26.38 -5.93
CA THR A 12 -58.62 -27.76 -5.52
C THR A 12 -57.11 -27.93 -5.61
N LEU A 13 -56.46 -28.29 -4.47
CA LEU A 13 -55.10 -28.76 -4.44
C LEU A 13 -54.98 -30.06 -5.28
N PHE A 14 -54.15 -30.01 -6.31
CA PHE A 14 -53.41 -31.17 -6.78
C PHE A 14 -51.95 -30.95 -6.41
N ALA A 15 -51.48 -31.67 -5.42
CA ALA A 15 -50.05 -31.87 -5.19
C ALA A 15 -49.57 -32.84 -6.29
N SER A 16 -48.89 -32.33 -7.30
CA SER A 16 -48.00 -33.14 -8.13
C SER A 16 -46.61 -33.02 -7.53
N CYS A 17 -46.09 -34.09 -6.97
CA CYS A 17 -44.64 -34.23 -6.80
C CYS A 17 -44.05 -34.20 -8.21
N TYR A 18 -43.40 -33.10 -8.58
CA TYR A 18 -42.42 -33.08 -9.63
C TYR A 18 -41.10 -33.48 -8.99
N ASP A 19 -40.51 -34.56 -9.50
CA ASP A 19 -39.13 -34.92 -9.28
C ASP A 19 -38.26 -33.84 -9.96
N ASP A 20 -37.76 -32.86 -9.20
CA ASP A 20 -36.90 -31.79 -9.73
C ASP A 20 -35.55 -32.32 -10.26
N ASP A 21 -35.15 -33.52 -9.85
CA ASP A 21 -33.90 -34.16 -10.29
C ASP A 21 -33.93 -34.67 -11.76
N VAL A 22 -35.09 -34.88 -12.35
CA VAL A 22 -35.18 -35.40 -13.73
C VAL A 22 -35.09 -34.30 -14.78
N VAL A 23 -35.44 -33.06 -14.43
CA VAL A 23 -35.40 -31.92 -15.37
C VAL A 23 -33.98 -31.45 -15.61
N PHE A 24 -33.14 -31.47 -14.58
CA PHE A 24 -31.73 -31.04 -14.68
C PHE A 24 -30.87 -32.00 -15.54
N ILE A 25 -31.07 -33.29 -15.45
CA ILE A 25 -30.31 -34.28 -16.21
C ILE A 25 -30.60 -34.15 -17.72
N ASP A 26 -31.85 -33.90 -18.10
CA ASP A 26 -32.27 -33.75 -19.51
C ASP A 26 -31.72 -32.42 -20.13
N GLU A 27 -31.55 -31.34 -19.35
CA GLU A 27 -30.97 -30.08 -19.85
C GLU A 27 -29.48 -30.20 -20.08
N ILE A 28 -28.72 -30.78 -19.15
CA ILE A 28 -27.27 -30.99 -19.28
C ILE A 28 -26.96 -31.86 -20.51
N ASP A 29 -27.70 -32.98 -20.68
CA ASP A 29 -27.54 -33.85 -21.84
C ASP A 29 -27.83 -33.13 -23.17
N SER A 30 -28.72 -32.13 -23.17
CA SER A 30 -29.03 -31.34 -24.37
C SER A 30 -27.93 -30.35 -24.73
N LEU A 31 -27.16 -29.83 -23.76
CA LEU A 31 -26.05 -28.88 -23.92
C LEU A 31 -24.73 -29.56 -24.29
N ARG A 32 -24.62 -30.89 -24.15
CA ARG A 32 -23.45 -31.72 -24.44
C ARG A 32 -22.18 -31.25 -23.67
N ILE A 33 -22.37 -30.89 -22.41
CA ILE A 33 -21.29 -30.60 -21.46
C ILE A 33 -21.31 -31.63 -20.34
N GLU A 34 -20.16 -31.98 -19.80
CA GLU A 34 -20.00 -32.86 -18.64
C GLU A 34 -19.03 -32.22 -17.65
N LYS A 35 -19.40 -32.08 -16.37
CA LYS A 35 -18.52 -31.54 -15.33
C LYS A 35 -17.42 -32.56 -15.04
N LEU A 36 -16.17 -32.11 -15.15
CA LEU A 36 -14.96 -32.91 -14.98
C LEU A 36 -14.28 -32.66 -13.64
N LEU A 37 -14.24 -31.37 -13.20
CA LEU A 37 -13.61 -30.92 -11.96
C LEU A 37 -14.45 -29.84 -11.31
N GLU A 38 -14.40 -29.77 -9.96
CA GLU A 38 -15.07 -28.72 -9.19
C GLU A 38 -14.38 -28.43 -7.86
N PHE A 39 -14.12 -27.17 -7.59
CA PHE A 39 -13.66 -26.64 -6.32
C PHE A 39 -14.68 -25.58 -5.88
N ASN A 40 -15.44 -25.87 -4.83
CA ASN A 40 -16.50 -24.98 -4.32
C ASN A 40 -16.16 -24.25 -3.03
N PHE A 41 -14.98 -24.48 -2.46
CA PHE A 41 -14.43 -23.83 -1.27
C PHE A 41 -15.33 -23.83 -0.02
N ASP A 42 -16.26 -24.75 0.12
CA ASP A 42 -17.24 -24.84 1.22
C ASP A 42 -16.70 -25.55 2.48
N GLU A 43 -15.43 -25.96 2.49
CA GLU A 43 -14.83 -26.60 3.65
C GLU A 43 -14.84 -25.68 4.88
N SER A 44 -14.90 -26.29 6.06
CA SER A 44 -14.85 -25.58 7.34
C SER A 44 -13.43 -25.32 7.86
N SER A 45 -12.41 -25.85 7.19
CA SER A 45 -10.98 -25.63 7.51
C SER A 45 -10.35 -24.74 6.46
N ASP A 46 -9.53 -23.81 6.90
CA ASP A 46 -8.80 -22.90 6.00
C ASP A 46 -7.59 -23.57 5.35
N ASP A 47 -7.11 -24.71 5.90
CA ASP A 47 -5.83 -25.34 5.51
C ASP A 47 -5.91 -26.16 4.22
N SER A 48 -7.11 -26.45 3.71
CA SER A 48 -7.24 -27.36 2.56
C SER A 48 -8.52 -27.15 1.77
N VAL A 49 -8.48 -27.55 0.49
CA VAL A 49 -9.64 -27.60 -0.41
C VAL A 49 -9.83 -29.00 -0.98
N THR A 50 -11.05 -29.35 -1.31
CA THR A 50 -11.42 -30.68 -1.86
C THR A 50 -11.92 -30.50 -3.27
N GLU A 51 -11.38 -31.27 -4.21
CA GLU A 51 -11.97 -31.44 -5.53
C GLU A 51 -13.18 -32.38 -5.38
N THR A 52 -14.38 -31.87 -5.63
CA THR A 52 -15.63 -32.53 -5.22
C THR A 52 -15.98 -33.79 -6.05
N SER A 53 -15.51 -33.85 -7.32
CA SER A 53 -15.81 -35.00 -8.23
C SER A 53 -15.01 -36.25 -7.84
N THR A 54 -13.77 -36.10 -7.35
CA THR A 54 -12.91 -37.21 -6.93
C THR A 54 -12.85 -37.40 -5.42
N GLY A 55 -13.12 -36.32 -4.65
CA GLY A 55 -12.95 -36.27 -3.19
C GLY A 55 -11.47 -36.14 -2.76
N GLU A 56 -10.57 -35.78 -3.66
CA GLU A 56 -9.15 -35.52 -3.36
C GLU A 56 -8.97 -34.14 -2.71
N THR A 57 -8.13 -34.09 -1.67
CA THR A 57 -7.93 -32.87 -0.86
C THR A 57 -6.51 -32.34 -1.09
N PHE A 58 -6.39 -31.02 -1.26
CA PHE A 58 -5.15 -30.29 -1.53
C PHE A 58 -4.92 -29.24 -0.44
N PRO A 59 -3.67 -29.07 0.03
CA PRO A 59 -3.35 -28.01 0.99
C PRO A 59 -3.48 -26.63 0.34
N VAL A 60 -3.89 -25.63 1.16
CA VAL A 60 -3.77 -24.23 0.82
C VAL A 60 -2.46 -23.74 1.39
N GLU A 61 -1.56 -23.26 0.53
CA GLU A 61 -0.26 -22.70 0.91
C GLU A 61 -0.38 -21.18 1.02
N GLY A 62 0.43 -20.55 1.89
CA GLY A 62 0.48 -19.11 2.07
C GLY A 62 0.30 -18.66 3.53
N LYS A 63 0.36 -17.35 3.77
CA LYS A 63 0.36 -16.76 5.12
C LYS A 63 -1.03 -16.41 5.63
N SER A 64 -1.84 -15.82 4.77
CA SER A 64 -3.16 -15.27 5.13
C SER A 64 -4.25 -16.05 4.43
N VAL A 65 -4.47 -17.28 4.86
CA VAL A 65 -5.56 -18.10 4.33
C VAL A 65 -6.85 -17.74 5.05
N ASN A 66 -7.79 -17.14 4.34
CA ASN A 66 -9.06 -16.71 4.90
C ASN A 66 -10.21 -17.20 4.02
N ARG A 67 -11.25 -17.73 4.65
CA ARG A 67 -12.55 -17.97 4.01
C ARG A 67 -13.48 -16.81 4.29
N MET A 68 -14.34 -16.53 3.33
CA MET A 68 -15.32 -15.47 3.39
C MET A 68 -16.64 -15.94 2.77
N ASP A 69 -17.68 -15.12 2.87
CA ASP A 69 -18.94 -15.40 2.21
C ASP A 69 -18.76 -15.43 0.68
N GLY A 70 -19.11 -16.57 0.07
CA GLY A 70 -19.01 -16.80 -1.37
C GLY A 70 -20.26 -16.42 -2.15
N ILE A 71 -20.22 -16.66 -3.45
CA ILE A 71 -21.43 -16.60 -4.29
C ILE A 71 -22.38 -17.75 -3.95
N SER A 72 -21.82 -18.86 -3.46
CA SER A 72 -22.51 -20.05 -2.95
C SER A 72 -21.71 -20.58 -1.75
N GLY A 73 -22.27 -20.51 -0.54
CA GLY A 73 -21.54 -20.95 0.66
C GLY A 73 -20.33 -20.08 0.99
N ASN A 74 -19.13 -20.69 1.04
CA ASN A 74 -17.87 -19.98 1.30
C ASN A 74 -17.04 -19.82 0.03
N ALA A 75 -16.22 -18.78 0.02
CA ALA A 75 -15.16 -18.54 -0.96
C ALA A 75 -13.78 -18.56 -0.27
N LEU A 76 -12.72 -18.71 -1.04
CA LEU A 76 -11.36 -18.60 -0.56
C LEU A 76 -10.75 -17.26 -1.02
N PHE A 77 -10.17 -16.51 -0.06
CA PHE A 77 -9.41 -15.30 -0.34
C PHE A 77 -7.96 -15.62 -0.61
N PHE A 78 -7.39 -14.96 -1.62
CA PHE A 78 -5.99 -15.00 -2.03
C PHE A 78 -5.37 -13.62 -1.82
N ASP A 79 -4.24 -13.56 -1.12
CA ASP A 79 -3.59 -12.30 -0.71
C ASP A 79 -2.81 -11.57 -1.83
N GLY A 80 -2.58 -12.24 -2.94
CA GLY A 80 -1.79 -11.67 -4.05
C GLY A 80 -0.28 -11.74 -3.85
N LEU A 81 0.20 -12.35 -2.77
CA LEU A 81 1.62 -12.39 -2.40
C LEU A 81 2.13 -13.80 -2.10
N SER A 82 1.28 -14.69 -1.57
CA SER A 82 1.75 -15.97 -1.05
C SER A 82 0.77 -17.14 -1.17
N ASN A 83 -0.52 -16.88 -1.40
CA ASN A 83 -1.53 -17.95 -1.38
C ASN A 83 -1.62 -18.69 -2.71
N GLU A 84 -1.50 -20.00 -2.65
CA GLU A 84 -1.72 -20.90 -3.80
C GLU A 84 -2.23 -22.27 -3.36
N ILE A 85 -2.88 -22.97 -4.28
CA ILE A 85 -3.27 -24.36 -4.13
C ILE A 85 -2.65 -25.14 -5.27
N ASN A 86 -1.79 -26.09 -4.97
CA ASN A 86 -1.12 -26.91 -5.95
C ASN A 86 -1.57 -28.37 -5.89
N GLY A 87 -1.72 -28.99 -7.06
CA GLY A 87 -2.09 -30.36 -7.17
C GLY A 87 -1.84 -30.98 -8.55
N GLN A 88 -2.32 -32.17 -8.74
CA GLN A 88 -2.22 -32.88 -10.02
C GLN A 88 -3.54 -33.61 -10.31
N ILE A 89 -3.97 -33.55 -11.55
CA ILE A 89 -5.13 -34.29 -12.05
C ILE A 89 -4.69 -35.27 -13.14
N ASN A 90 -5.44 -36.38 -13.26
CA ASN A 90 -5.17 -37.33 -14.34
C ASN A 90 -5.52 -36.71 -15.69
N THR A 91 -4.54 -36.54 -16.57
CA THR A 91 -4.70 -35.92 -17.89
C THR A 91 -5.77 -36.63 -18.74
N SER A 92 -6.02 -37.91 -18.52
CA SER A 92 -7.06 -38.65 -19.27
C SER A 92 -8.50 -38.20 -18.99
N LEU A 93 -8.70 -37.36 -18.00
CA LEU A 93 -9.99 -36.72 -17.71
C LEU A 93 -10.23 -35.47 -18.54
N LEU A 94 -9.18 -34.90 -19.11
CA LEU A 94 -9.25 -33.66 -19.86
C LEU A 94 -9.42 -33.90 -21.37
N PRO A 95 -10.42 -33.29 -22.02
CA PRO A 95 -10.61 -33.37 -23.47
C PRO A 95 -9.53 -32.55 -24.19
N ASP A 96 -9.22 -32.95 -25.43
CA ASP A 96 -8.26 -32.29 -26.30
C ASP A 96 -8.90 -31.49 -27.45
N ASP A 97 -10.24 -31.57 -27.57
CA ASP A 97 -11.04 -30.95 -28.63
C ASP A 97 -11.83 -29.70 -28.18
N GLU A 98 -12.53 -29.79 -27.05
CA GLU A 98 -13.41 -28.73 -26.54
C GLU A 98 -13.41 -28.73 -25.01
N LEU A 99 -13.16 -27.57 -24.42
CA LEU A 99 -13.12 -27.36 -22.96
C LEU A 99 -13.84 -26.08 -22.57
N THR A 100 -14.58 -26.13 -21.48
CA THR A 100 -15.18 -24.96 -20.83
C THR A 100 -14.70 -24.89 -19.40
N ILE A 101 -14.22 -23.70 -18.99
CA ILE A 101 -13.85 -23.37 -17.62
C ILE A 101 -14.83 -22.29 -17.14
N SER A 102 -15.43 -22.51 -15.97
CA SER A 102 -16.30 -21.56 -15.30
C SER A 102 -15.76 -21.28 -13.91
N LEU A 103 -15.73 -20.02 -13.48
CA LEU A 103 -15.33 -19.63 -12.13
C LEU A 103 -15.96 -18.30 -11.74
N TRP A 104 -16.12 -18.11 -10.44
CA TRP A 104 -16.49 -16.84 -9.86
C TRP A 104 -15.25 -16.19 -9.27
N ALA A 105 -15.05 -14.90 -9.59
CA ALA A 105 -13.92 -14.12 -9.12
C ALA A 105 -14.36 -12.74 -8.67
N SER A 106 -13.81 -12.30 -7.55
CA SER A 106 -13.86 -10.90 -7.11
C SER A 106 -12.43 -10.44 -6.85
N PRO A 107 -11.75 -9.76 -7.79
CA PRO A 107 -10.42 -9.26 -7.51
C PRO A 107 -10.49 -8.09 -6.54
N ARG A 108 -9.61 -8.09 -5.53
CA ARG A 108 -9.37 -6.95 -4.68
C ARG A 108 -8.39 -5.99 -5.34
N SER A 109 -7.32 -6.53 -5.90
CA SER A 109 -6.30 -5.80 -6.64
C SER A 109 -5.96 -6.49 -7.95
N PHE A 110 -5.44 -5.73 -8.91
CA PHE A 110 -4.93 -6.30 -10.14
C PHE A 110 -3.45 -6.63 -10.00
N PRO A 111 -2.96 -7.74 -10.60
CA PRO A 111 -1.56 -8.15 -10.50
C PRO A 111 -0.63 -7.19 -11.23
N VAL A 112 0.66 -7.20 -10.86
CA VAL A 112 1.70 -6.49 -11.62
C VAL A 112 2.03 -7.21 -12.94
N GLY A 113 2.06 -8.53 -12.89
CA GLY A 113 2.22 -9.41 -14.05
C GLY A 113 0.90 -10.01 -14.55
N THR A 114 0.92 -11.28 -14.91
CA THR A 114 -0.28 -12.06 -15.26
C THR A 114 -0.52 -13.12 -14.20
N ALA A 115 -1.51 -12.90 -13.36
CA ALA A 115 -1.89 -13.84 -12.29
C ALA A 115 -2.91 -14.86 -12.76
N ALA A 116 -2.81 -16.11 -12.31
CA ALA A 116 -3.80 -17.13 -12.63
C ALA A 116 -4.86 -17.26 -11.53
N MET A 117 -6.11 -17.35 -11.94
CA MET A 117 -7.22 -17.86 -11.12
C MET A 117 -7.24 -19.40 -11.15
N LEU A 118 -6.95 -19.98 -12.32
CA LEU A 118 -6.74 -21.41 -12.50
C LEU A 118 -5.68 -21.62 -13.60
N ALA A 119 -4.61 -22.32 -13.27
CA ALA A 119 -3.63 -22.81 -14.25
C ALA A 119 -3.62 -24.34 -14.22
N MET A 120 -3.68 -24.96 -15.39
CA MET A 120 -3.51 -26.39 -15.62
C MET A 120 -2.43 -26.58 -16.65
N THR A 121 -1.16 -26.28 -16.29
CA THR A 121 -0.03 -26.19 -17.21
C THR A 121 1.13 -27.06 -16.73
N SER A 122 1.97 -27.52 -17.67
CA SER A 122 3.20 -28.23 -17.34
C SER A 122 4.22 -27.30 -16.64
N GLU A 123 5.11 -27.87 -15.84
CA GLU A 123 6.19 -27.12 -15.16
C GLU A 123 7.15 -26.41 -16.13
N ASP A 124 7.32 -26.95 -17.34
CA ASP A 124 8.12 -26.36 -18.40
C ASP A 124 7.36 -25.31 -19.24
N SER A 125 6.05 -25.09 -18.93
CA SER A 125 5.16 -24.18 -19.60
C SER A 125 5.07 -24.40 -21.13
N GLU A 126 5.12 -25.67 -21.58
CA GLU A 126 5.00 -26.07 -22.99
C GLU A 126 3.64 -26.73 -23.31
N SER A 127 2.76 -26.89 -22.34
CA SER A 127 1.45 -27.52 -22.49
C SER A 127 0.47 -27.10 -21.41
N GLY A 128 -0.82 -27.13 -21.70
CA GLY A 128 -1.90 -26.86 -20.76
C GLY A 128 -2.70 -25.59 -21.08
N ILE A 129 -3.44 -25.12 -20.06
CA ILE A 129 -4.32 -23.94 -20.13
C ILE A 129 -4.19 -23.15 -18.85
N MET A 130 -4.26 -21.81 -18.94
CA MET A 130 -4.39 -20.89 -17.82
C MET A 130 -5.51 -19.89 -18.09
N VAL A 131 -6.31 -19.60 -17.07
CA VAL A 131 -7.29 -18.51 -17.02
C VAL A 131 -6.91 -17.60 -15.86
N GLY A 132 -6.69 -16.31 -16.14
CA GLY A 132 -6.22 -15.36 -15.15
C GLY A 132 -6.55 -13.92 -15.49
N LEU A 133 -5.86 -12.99 -14.82
CA LEU A 133 -6.00 -11.55 -15.02
C LEU A 133 -4.64 -10.91 -15.33
N ASN A 134 -4.66 -9.89 -16.18
CA ASN A 134 -3.53 -9.00 -16.34
C ASN A 134 -3.64 -7.77 -15.41
N LYS A 135 -2.62 -6.92 -15.47
CA LYS A 135 -2.50 -5.70 -14.66
C LYS A 135 -3.59 -4.63 -14.88
N PHE A 136 -4.47 -4.80 -15.83
CA PHE A 136 -5.63 -3.93 -16.09
C PHE A 136 -6.97 -4.61 -15.74
N GLY A 137 -6.91 -5.81 -15.13
CA GLY A 137 -8.12 -6.59 -14.80
C GLY A 137 -8.80 -7.23 -16.01
N GLN A 138 -8.13 -7.31 -17.15
CA GLN A 138 -8.63 -8.04 -18.31
C GLN A 138 -8.40 -9.53 -18.11
N ILE A 139 -9.36 -10.34 -18.53
CA ILE A 139 -9.27 -11.79 -18.48
C ILE A 139 -8.27 -12.26 -19.53
N VAL A 140 -7.26 -13.01 -19.10
CA VAL A 140 -6.23 -13.61 -19.95
C VAL A 140 -6.44 -15.11 -20.02
N VAL A 141 -6.46 -15.66 -21.23
CA VAL A 141 -6.53 -17.09 -21.49
C VAL A 141 -5.27 -17.49 -22.26
N GLN A 142 -4.40 -18.25 -21.61
CA GLN A 142 -3.20 -18.82 -22.22
C GLN A 142 -3.39 -20.32 -22.42
N TYR A 143 -3.04 -20.84 -23.58
CA TYR A 143 -3.27 -22.25 -23.92
C TYR A 143 -2.32 -22.72 -25.01
N PHE A 144 -2.20 -24.04 -25.13
CA PHE A 144 -1.35 -24.67 -26.15
C PHE A 144 -2.17 -25.53 -27.10
N VAL A 145 -2.01 -25.33 -28.40
CA VAL A 145 -2.61 -26.13 -29.46
C VAL A 145 -1.52 -26.73 -30.34
N ASP A 146 -1.46 -28.05 -30.44
CA ASP A 146 -0.43 -28.80 -31.14
C ASP A 146 1.02 -28.35 -30.78
N GLY A 147 1.21 -28.01 -29.46
CA GLY A 147 2.48 -27.54 -28.90
C GLY A 147 2.81 -26.07 -29.18
N SER A 148 1.91 -25.31 -29.80
CA SER A 148 2.08 -23.87 -30.00
C SER A 148 1.36 -23.08 -28.91
N PHE A 149 2.05 -22.10 -28.30
CA PHE A 149 1.48 -21.16 -27.33
C PHE A 149 0.54 -20.16 -28.01
N GLU A 150 -0.61 -19.97 -27.44
CA GLU A 150 -1.63 -19.02 -27.87
C GLU A 150 -2.13 -18.22 -26.66
N GLU A 151 -2.51 -16.95 -26.89
CA GLU A 151 -3.09 -16.08 -25.85
C GLU A 151 -4.29 -15.32 -26.39
N THR A 152 -5.33 -15.22 -25.58
CA THR A 152 -6.49 -14.38 -25.83
C THR A 152 -6.77 -13.51 -24.63
N VAL A 153 -6.88 -12.19 -24.83
CA VAL A 153 -7.17 -11.21 -23.79
C VAL A 153 -8.56 -10.61 -24.02
N SER A 154 -9.35 -10.48 -22.96
CA SER A 154 -10.67 -9.89 -23.05
C SER A 154 -10.61 -8.40 -23.39
N THR A 155 -11.66 -7.91 -24.08
CA THR A 155 -11.79 -6.48 -24.40
C THR A 155 -12.28 -5.63 -23.24
N THR A 156 -12.76 -6.28 -22.18
CA THR A 156 -13.36 -5.64 -21.01
C THR A 156 -12.65 -6.14 -19.75
N SER A 157 -12.36 -5.24 -18.82
CA SER A 157 -11.85 -5.57 -17.49
C SER A 157 -13.00 -5.98 -16.56
N ILE A 158 -12.73 -6.87 -15.61
CA ILE A 158 -13.67 -7.17 -14.53
C ILE A 158 -13.56 -6.10 -13.43
N PRO A 159 -14.68 -5.78 -12.75
CA PRO A 159 -14.65 -4.82 -11.64
C PRO A 159 -13.92 -5.40 -10.42
N ARG A 160 -13.25 -4.55 -9.64
CA ARG A 160 -12.72 -4.89 -8.33
C ARG A 160 -13.84 -4.90 -7.28
N ASN A 161 -13.62 -5.63 -6.20
CA ASN A 161 -14.51 -5.68 -5.03
C ASN A 161 -15.95 -6.06 -5.40
N ARG A 162 -16.09 -6.87 -6.44
CA ARG A 162 -17.40 -7.32 -6.92
C ARG A 162 -17.31 -8.68 -7.58
N TRP A 163 -18.22 -9.58 -7.23
CA TRP A 163 -18.30 -10.87 -7.88
C TRP A 163 -18.57 -10.76 -9.37
N SER A 164 -17.80 -11.49 -10.13
CA SER A 164 -17.92 -11.63 -11.59
C SER A 164 -17.91 -13.11 -11.96
N HIS A 165 -18.88 -13.54 -12.75
CA HIS A 165 -18.91 -14.89 -13.33
C HIS A 165 -18.12 -14.88 -14.62
N ILE A 166 -17.07 -15.71 -14.70
CA ILE A 166 -16.20 -15.83 -15.86
C ILE A 166 -16.37 -17.22 -16.45
N ILE A 167 -16.71 -17.29 -17.73
CA ILE A 167 -16.75 -18.54 -18.48
C ILE A 167 -15.85 -18.43 -19.70
N VAL A 168 -14.95 -19.40 -19.84
CA VAL A 168 -14.01 -19.48 -20.97
C VAL A 168 -14.24 -20.77 -21.72
N GLY A 169 -14.48 -20.68 -23.02
CA GLY A 169 -14.55 -21.83 -23.91
C GLY A 169 -13.38 -21.85 -24.88
N ILE A 170 -12.71 -22.99 -25.00
CA ILE A 170 -11.65 -23.21 -25.96
C ILE A 170 -12.04 -24.40 -26.85
N SER A 171 -12.12 -24.17 -28.16
CA SER A 171 -12.48 -25.21 -29.15
C SER A 171 -11.58 -25.11 -30.38
N PRO A 172 -10.42 -25.80 -30.39
CA PRO A 172 -9.61 -25.93 -31.61
C PRO A 172 -10.36 -26.59 -32.76
N ALA A 173 -11.35 -27.44 -32.47
CA ALA A 173 -12.17 -28.08 -33.50
C ALA A 173 -13.03 -27.10 -34.28
N THR A 174 -13.57 -26.07 -33.62
CA THR A 174 -14.31 -24.96 -34.26
C THR A 174 -13.46 -23.71 -34.49
N GLN A 175 -12.20 -23.75 -34.07
CA GLN A 175 -11.25 -22.65 -34.16
C GLN A 175 -11.71 -21.39 -33.41
N SER A 176 -12.26 -21.56 -32.20
CA SER A 176 -12.79 -20.46 -31.41
C SER A 176 -12.30 -20.47 -29.96
N VAL A 177 -12.11 -19.27 -29.41
CA VAL A 177 -12.03 -18.98 -27.98
C VAL A 177 -13.10 -17.96 -27.65
N ASN A 178 -13.95 -18.28 -26.68
CA ASN A 178 -15.05 -17.41 -26.26
C ASN A 178 -14.88 -17.09 -24.78
N ILE A 179 -15.03 -15.82 -24.41
CA ILE A 179 -15.00 -15.36 -23.02
C ILE A 179 -16.33 -14.69 -22.73
N PHE A 180 -17.00 -15.16 -21.68
CA PHE A 180 -18.24 -14.58 -21.16
C PHE A 180 -17.97 -13.96 -19.79
N LEU A 181 -18.59 -12.82 -19.55
CA LEU A 181 -18.61 -12.14 -18.27
C LEU A 181 -20.08 -11.93 -17.87
N ASN A 182 -20.47 -12.51 -16.74
CA ASN A 182 -21.87 -12.50 -16.27
C ASN A 182 -22.84 -12.90 -17.40
N GLU A 183 -22.56 -14.05 -18.04
CA GLU A 183 -23.29 -14.70 -19.15
C GLU A 183 -23.30 -13.91 -20.50
N GLU A 184 -22.73 -12.69 -20.53
CA GLU A 184 -22.58 -11.92 -21.75
C GLU A 184 -21.26 -12.24 -22.43
N GLU A 185 -21.28 -12.58 -23.74
CA GLU A 185 -20.06 -12.80 -24.50
C GLU A 185 -19.34 -11.48 -24.78
N ILE A 186 -18.21 -11.28 -24.10
CA ILE A 186 -17.41 -10.05 -24.20
C ILE A 186 -16.23 -10.15 -25.20
N THR A 187 -15.81 -11.38 -25.52
CA THR A 187 -14.71 -11.62 -26.46
C THR A 187 -14.94 -12.92 -27.20
N SER A 188 -14.80 -12.85 -28.52
CA SER A 188 -14.79 -14.01 -29.40
C SER A 188 -13.53 -13.93 -30.26
N GLY A 189 -12.62 -14.87 -30.05
CA GLY A 189 -11.33 -14.97 -30.75
C GLY A 189 -11.25 -16.21 -31.63
N GLY A 190 -10.30 -16.23 -32.53
CA GLY A 190 -9.94 -17.43 -33.29
C GLY A 190 -8.91 -18.25 -32.54
N ALA A 191 -9.15 -19.57 -32.41
CA ALA A 191 -8.10 -20.52 -32.03
C ALA A 191 -7.48 -21.16 -33.27
N PRO A 192 -6.22 -21.61 -33.24
CA PRO A 192 -5.69 -22.46 -34.29
C PRO A 192 -6.43 -23.80 -34.34
N SER A 193 -6.49 -24.40 -35.54
CA SER A 193 -7.03 -25.78 -35.65
C SER A 193 -6.03 -26.78 -35.10
N GLY A 194 -6.51 -27.78 -34.36
CA GLY A 194 -5.65 -28.81 -33.78
C GLY A 194 -6.27 -29.42 -32.54
N SER A 195 -5.44 -29.86 -31.62
CA SER A 195 -5.85 -30.40 -30.31
C SER A 195 -5.18 -29.60 -29.19
N ILE A 196 -5.89 -29.42 -28.08
CA ILE A 196 -5.28 -28.85 -26.86
C ILE A 196 -4.13 -29.77 -26.43
N THR A 197 -2.97 -29.19 -26.20
CA THR A 197 -1.78 -29.94 -25.80
C THR A 197 -1.75 -30.06 -24.27
N TRP A 198 -1.91 -31.26 -23.76
CA TRP A 198 -1.84 -31.54 -22.32
C TRP A 198 -0.52 -32.20 -21.94
N PRO A 199 -0.05 -32.03 -20.68
CA PRO A 199 1.05 -32.79 -20.13
C PRO A 199 0.80 -34.30 -20.18
N SER A 200 1.84 -35.11 -20.32
CA SER A 200 1.72 -36.56 -20.37
C SER A 200 1.57 -37.15 -18.94
N GLY A 201 0.56 -37.98 -18.70
CA GLY A 201 0.34 -38.70 -17.45
C GLY A 201 -0.56 -37.93 -16.49
N ASN A 202 -0.03 -37.05 -15.68
CA ASN A 202 -0.79 -36.11 -14.84
C ASN A 202 -0.53 -34.69 -15.30
N THR A 203 -1.58 -33.87 -15.22
CA THR A 203 -1.52 -32.42 -15.44
C THR A 203 -1.43 -31.73 -14.11
N PRO A 204 -0.33 -30.98 -13.83
CA PRO A 204 -0.28 -30.11 -12.68
C PRO A 204 -1.33 -29.02 -12.77
N PHE A 205 -1.88 -28.61 -11.63
CA PHE A 205 -2.72 -27.40 -11.56
C PHE A 205 -2.26 -26.51 -10.40
N SER A 206 -2.50 -25.21 -10.57
CA SER A 206 -2.41 -24.20 -9.52
C SER A 206 -3.67 -23.33 -9.55
N ILE A 207 -4.19 -22.99 -8.36
CA ILE A 207 -5.23 -21.99 -8.16
C ILE A 207 -4.60 -20.84 -7.37
N GLY A 208 -4.77 -19.60 -7.85
CA GLY A 208 -4.25 -18.41 -7.19
C GLY A 208 -2.87 -17.97 -7.66
N LYS A 209 -2.16 -18.76 -8.49
CA LYS A 209 -0.82 -18.41 -9.00
C LYS A 209 -0.61 -18.91 -10.43
N ASN A 210 0.04 -18.08 -11.24
CA ASN A 210 0.46 -18.48 -12.59
C ASN A 210 1.73 -19.36 -12.52
N THR A 211 1.68 -20.51 -13.15
CA THR A 211 2.81 -21.46 -13.19
C THR A 211 3.88 -21.10 -14.21
N MET A 212 3.63 -20.10 -15.08
CA MET A 212 4.63 -19.62 -16.04
C MET A 212 5.74 -18.78 -15.41
N GLY A 213 5.58 -18.37 -14.14
CA GLY A 213 6.63 -17.77 -13.30
C GLY A 213 7.11 -16.41 -13.79
N GLU A 214 6.42 -15.34 -13.42
CA GLU A 214 6.88 -13.96 -13.61
C GLU A 214 7.46 -13.40 -12.31
N SER A 215 8.59 -12.68 -12.39
CA SER A 215 9.19 -12.02 -11.24
C SER A 215 9.70 -10.62 -11.60
N LEU A 216 9.69 -9.73 -10.60
CA LEU A 216 10.27 -8.41 -10.67
C LEU A 216 11.24 -8.23 -9.49
N GLY A 217 12.56 -8.15 -9.81
CA GLY A 217 13.59 -8.22 -8.77
C GLY A 217 13.56 -9.56 -8.04
N ASP A 218 13.46 -9.51 -6.73
CA ASP A 218 13.44 -10.69 -5.86
C ASP A 218 12.03 -11.22 -5.56
N PHE A 219 10.97 -10.60 -6.12
CA PHE A 219 9.58 -10.94 -5.85
C PHE A 219 8.89 -11.57 -7.06
N GLU A 220 8.07 -12.59 -6.79
CA GLU A 220 7.12 -13.14 -7.77
C GLU A 220 5.93 -12.18 -7.90
N ILE A 221 5.40 -12.01 -9.14
CA ILE A 221 4.37 -11.00 -9.45
C ILE A 221 3.13 -11.61 -10.13
N ASP A 222 2.94 -12.89 -9.99
CA ASP A 222 1.97 -13.72 -10.70
C ASP A 222 0.89 -14.33 -9.81
N PHE A 223 0.78 -13.85 -8.55
CA PHE A 223 -0.27 -14.24 -7.62
C PHE A 223 -1.57 -13.46 -7.84
N TYR A 224 -2.70 -14.14 -7.71
CA TYR A 224 -4.02 -13.54 -7.73
C TYR A 224 -4.36 -12.91 -6.37
N SER A 225 -4.96 -11.72 -6.39
CA SER A 225 -5.47 -11.03 -5.21
C SER A 225 -6.98 -10.89 -5.27
N GLY A 226 -7.69 -11.46 -4.29
CA GLY A 226 -9.14 -11.42 -4.21
C GLY A 226 -9.76 -12.77 -3.90
N ALA A 227 -11.08 -12.86 -3.95
CA ALA A 227 -11.81 -14.08 -3.68
C ALA A 227 -12.06 -14.90 -4.97
N LEU A 228 -11.97 -16.23 -4.84
CA LEU A 228 -12.38 -17.20 -5.86
C LEU A 228 -13.44 -18.13 -5.27
N ASP A 229 -14.40 -18.51 -6.10
CA ASP A 229 -15.46 -19.44 -5.75
C ASP A 229 -15.90 -20.24 -6.98
N GLU A 230 -16.48 -21.43 -6.75
CA GLU A 230 -17.14 -22.28 -7.75
C GLU A 230 -16.31 -22.46 -9.04
N ILE A 231 -15.05 -22.88 -8.90
CA ILE A 231 -14.20 -23.21 -10.05
C ILE A 231 -14.62 -24.55 -10.61
N GLN A 232 -15.04 -24.57 -11.87
CA GLN A 232 -15.56 -25.76 -12.55
C GLN A 232 -14.95 -25.92 -13.93
N VAL A 233 -14.62 -27.15 -14.29
CA VAL A 233 -14.12 -27.50 -15.62
C VAL A 233 -15.07 -28.50 -16.26
N TYR A 234 -15.46 -28.25 -17.50
CA TYR A 234 -16.37 -29.10 -18.28
C TYR A 234 -15.75 -29.53 -19.61
N SER A 235 -16.14 -30.73 -20.09
CA SER A 235 -16.00 -31.04 -21.51
C SER A 235 -17.03 -30.24 -22.33
N GLY A 236 -16.72 -30.01 -23.61
CA GLY A 236 -17.64 -29.34 -24.56
C GLY A 236 -17.43 -27.81 -24.63
N SER A 237 -18.07 -27.18 -25.60
CA SER A 237 -17.89 -25.78 -25.95
C SER A 237 -18.74 -24.86 -25.09
N ALA A 238 -18.15 -23.73 -24.65
CA ALA A 238 -18.88 -22.58 -24.10
C ALA A 238 -19.69 -21.91 -25.21
N THR A 239 -20.99 -22.03 -25.11
CA THR A 239 -21.95 -21.32 -25.97
C THR A 239 -22.79 -20.37 -25.10
N PRO A 240 -23.49 -19.35 -25.65
CA PRO A 240 -24.40 -18.54 -24.85
C PRO A 240 -25.41 -19.34 -24.02
N ALA A 241 -25.94 -20.50 -24.55
CA ALA A 241 -26.84 -21.38 -23.84
C ALA A 241 -26.14 -22.10 -22.67
N VAL A 242 -24.87 -22.49 -22.84
CA VAL A 242 -24.05 -23.06 -21.77
C VAL A 242 -23.76 -22.03 -20.70
N ALA A 243 -23.40 -20.80 -21.08
CA ALA A 243 -23.15 -19.72 -20.16
C ALA A 243 -24.40 -19.37 -19.33
N GLU A 244 -25.54 -19.23 -19.97
CA GLU A 244 -26.85 -19.00 -19.30
C GLU A 244 -27.21 -20.17 -18.34
N PHE A 245 -26.99 -21.41 -18.75
CA PHE A 245 -27.26 -22.57 -17.92
C PHE A 245 -26.39 -22.64 -16.66
N ILE A 246 -25.06 -22.41 -16.81
CA ILE A 246 -24.12 -22.44 -15.66
C ILE A 246 -24.40 -21.27 -14.74
N GLY A 247 -24.48 -20.02 -15.27
CA GLY A 247 -24.72 -18.82 -14.49
C GLY A 247 -26.08 -18.82 -13.77
N GLY A 248 -27.09 -19.38 -14.41
CA GLY A 248 -28.44 -19.51 -13.81
C GLY A 248 -28.52 -20.37 -12.55
N GLN A 249 -27.44 -21.09 -12.19
CA GLN A 249 -27.36 -21.87 -10.95
C GLN A 249 -27.02 -21.01 -9.73
N TYR A 250 -26.55 -19.79 -9.91
CA TYR A 250 -26.04 -18.91 -8.88
C TYR A 250 -26.90 -17.65 -8.72
N GLY A 251 -26.63 -16.90 -7.64
CA GLY A 251 -27.29 -15.63 -7.37
C GLY A 251 -26.80 -14.49 -8.27
N THR A 252 -27.37 -13.31 -8.09
CA THR A 252 -26.89 -12.10 -8.80
C THR A 252 -25.56 -11.64 -8.21
N PRO A 253 -24.56 -11.29 -9.04
CA PRO A 253 -23.29 -10.74 -8.56
C PRO A 253 -23.51 -9.53 -7.65
N GLY A 254 -22.80 -9.49 -6.52
CA GLY A 254 -22.84 -8.42 -5.53
C GLY A 254 -21.44 -7.85 -5.27
N ASP A 255 -21.41 -6.73 -4.57
CA ASP A 255 -20.18 -6.12 -4.09
C ASP A 255 -19.60 -6.96 -2.93
N VAL A 256 -18.28 -6.98 -2.78
CA VAL A 256 -17.56 -7.72 -1.77
C VAL A 256 -16.83 -6.72 -0.88
N ASP A 257 -17.05 -6.81 0.42
CA ASP A 257 -16.30 -6.08 1.43
C ASP A 257 -15.14 -6.94 1.91
N TYR A 258 -13.91 -6.51 1.63
CA TYR A 258 -12.69 -7.20 2.01
C TYR A 258 -12.15 -6.80 3.39
N ASN A 259 -13.01 -6.42 4.31
CA ASN A 259 -12.60 -6.22 5.70
C ASN A 259 -12.24 -7.60 6.33
N LEU A 260 -11.06 -8.09 6.00
CA LEU A 260 -10.60 -9.44 6.34
C LEU A 260 -10.06 -9.55 7.75
N GLY A 261 -9.82 -8.41 8.43
CA GLY A 261 -9.29 -8.38 9.79
C GLY A 261 -8.00 -9.21 9.91
N ILE A 262 -6.98 -8.89 9.12
CA ILE A 262 -5.71 -9.62 9.17
C ILE A 262 -5.16 -9.61 10.60
N ASP A 263 -4.96 -10.78 11.18
CA ASP A 263 -4.44 -10.91 12.54
C ASP A 263 -2.92 -10.80 12.58
N TYR A 264 -2.41 -9.65 12.98
CA TYR A 264 -1.00 -9.39 13.23
C TYR A 264 -0.58 -9.57 14.69
N SER A 265 -1.42 -10.11 15.56
CA SER A 265 -1.12 -10.29 17.00
C SER A 265 0.14 -11.12 17.26
N GLY A 266 0.56 -11.93 16.29
CA GLY A 266 1.80 -12.71 16.33
C GLY A 266 3.03 -11.99 15.81
N ASP A 267 2.89 -10.80 15.19
CA ASP A 267 4.02 -10.01 14.68
C ASP A 267 4.53 -9.04 15.76
N PRO A 268 5.73 -9.28 16.32
CA PRO A 268 6.27 -8.44 17.39
C PRO A 268 6.75 -7.06 16.88
N HIS A 269 6.82 -6.87 15.58
CA HIS A 269 7.36 -5.67 14.95
C HIS A 269 6.29 -4.72 14.43
N ARG A 270 5.04 -5.21 14.27
CA ARG A 270 3.94 -4.38 13.77
C ARG A 270 3.56 -3.31 14.77
N PRO A 271 3.49 -2.02 14.35
CA PRO A 271 2.98 -0.94 15.17
C PRO A 271 1.48 -1.08 15.42
N ILE A 272 1.00 -0.47 16.51
CA ILE A 272 -0.41 -0.45 16.89
C ILE A 272 -1.04 0.94 16.85
N TYR A 273 -0.24 2.02 16.81
CA TYR A 273 -0.74 3.40 16.78
C TYR A 273 -0.05 4.29 15.74
N HIS A 274 0.99 3.82 15.04
CA HIS A 274 1.48 4.51 13.84
C HIS A 274 0.57 4.17 12.65
N PRO A 275 0.24 5.13 11.79
CA PRO A 275 -0.49 4.84 10.56
C PRO A 275 0.26 3.85 9.70
N ILE A 276 -0.35 2.73 9.40
CA ILE A 276 0.22 1.68 8.56
C ILE A 276 -0.90 0.99 7.79
N PRO A 277 -0.76 0.79 6.47
CA PRO A 277 -1.70 -0.01 5.71
C PRO A 277 -1.79 -1.45 6.20
N ASP A 278 -2.92 -2.10 5.95
CA ASP A 278 -3.16 -3.47 6.40
C ASP A 278 -2.10 -4.44 5.89
N TYR A 279 -1.71 -4.31 4.61
CA TYR A 279 -0.69 -5.16 3.99
C TYR A 279 -0.16 -4.54 2.70
N GLY A 280 0.85 -5.18 2.11
CA GLY A 280 1.47 -4.73 0.88
C GLY A 280 2.53 -3.64 1.10
N TRP A 281 2.94 -3.01 0.02
CA TRP A 281 3.94 -1.97 0.04
C TRP A 281 3.29 -0.59 0.10
N THR A 282 3.83 0.28 0.93
CA THR A 282 3.53 1.71 0.92
C THR A 282 4.79 2.53 0.72
N ASN A 283 4.64 3.79 0.31
CA ASN A 283 5.73 4.74 0.20
C ASN A 283 5.25 6.13 0.64
N GLU A 284 5.66 7.17 -0.02
CA GLU A 284 5.41 8.57 0.30
C GLU A 284 3.95 8.86 0.66
N SER A 285 3.76 9.68 1.69
CA SER A 285 2.47 10.27 2.06
C SER A 285 2.27 11.61 1.35
N TYR A 286 1.06 11.90 0.94
CA TYR A 286 0.69 13.16 0.30
C TYR A 286 -0.80 13.45 0.44
N GLY A 287 -1.21 14.65 0.05
CA GLY A 287 -2.62 15.01 -0.01
C GLY A 287 -3.34 14.91 1.32
N LEU A 288 -2.65 15.20 2.45
CA LEU A 288 -3.32 15.29 3.75
C LEU A 288 -4.31 16.43 3.74
N VAL A 289 -5.60 16.15 3.98
CA VAL A 289 -6.67 17.14 3.92
C VAL A 289 -7.77 16.83 4.94
N TYR A 290 -8.35 17.88 5.53
CA TYR A 290 -9.50 17.77 6.43
C TYR A 290 -10.79 18.16 5.70
N LEU A 291 -11.77 17.26 5.67
CA LEU A 291 -13.04 17.45 5.01
C LEU A 291 -14.20 16.87 5.84
N ASP A 292 -15.20 17.68 6.17
CA ASP A 292 -16.45 17.26 6.82
C ASP A 292 -16.28 16.43 8.09
N GLY A 293 -15.23 16.70 8.90
CA GLY A 293 -14.97 16.00 10.16
C GLY A 293 -14.04 14.79 10.02
N THR A 294 -13.44 14.58 8.85
CA THR A 294 -12.55 13.46 8.56
C THR A 294 -11.25 13.98 7.94
N TYR A 295 -10.13 13.46 8.42
CA TYR A 295 -8.84 13.61 7.76
C TYR A 295 -8.68 12.50 6.73
N HIS A 296 -8.20 12.88 5.55
CA HIS A 296 -7.84 11.99 4.46
C HIS A 296 -6.36 12.12 4.20
N MET A 297 -5.66 11.01 4.04
CA MET A 297 -4.27 10.96 3.63
C MET A 297 -4.10 9.92 2.53
N PHE A 298 -3.42 10.30 1.46
CA PHE A 298 -3.14 9.42 0.33
C PHE A 298 -1.67 9.03 0.33
N PHE A 299 -1.36 7.92 -0.34
CA PHE A 299 0.00 7.40 -0.41
C PHE A 299 0.15 6.46 -1.60
N GLN A 300 1.38 6.30 -2.07
CA GLN A 300 1.67 5.26 -3.05
C GLN A 300 1.46 3.90 -2.41
N LYS A 301 0.70 3.04 -3.07
CA LYS A 301 0.42 1.69 -2.60
C LYS A 301 0.63 0.66 -3.70
N ASN A 302 1.09 -0.53 -3.29
CA ASN A 302 1.03 -1.73 -4.08
C ASN A 302 0.60 -2.90 -3.17
N GLU A 303 -0.54 -3.47 -3.45
CA GLU A 303 -1.14 -4.51 -2.61
C GLU A 303 -0.59 -5.90 -2.91
N VAL A 304 -0.04 -6.09 -4.10
CA VAL A 304 0.39 -7.39 -4.65
C VAL A 304 1.88 -7.44 -4.97
N PHE A 305 2.64 -6.45 -4.51
CA PHE A 305 4.07 -6.37 -4.71
C PHE A 305 4.72 -5.52 -3.60
N LEU A 306 5.82 -6.01 -3.02
CA LEU A 306 6.49 -5.32 -1.92
C LEU A 306 7.60 -4.38 -2.42
N GLY A 307 7.28 -3.54 -3.40
CA GLY A 307 8.22 -2.60 -3.99
C GLY A 307 7.59 -1.68 -5.04
N ILE A 308 8.45 -0.92 -5.72
CA ILE A 308 8.03 0.01 -6.77
C ILE A 308 7.69 -0.76 -8.05
N ALA A 309 6.43 -0.72 -8.44
CA ALA A 309 5.91 -1.32 -9.66
C ALA A 309 4.75 -0.47 -10.20
N GLN A 310 3.66 -1.06 -10.61
CA GLN A 310 2.45 -0.38 -11.06
C GLN A 310 1.64 0.15 -9.84
N GLN A 311 2.13 1.22 -9.20
CA GLN A 311 1.52 1.79 -8.00
C GLN A 311 0.12 2.35 -8.29
N ASN A 312 -0.75 2.24 -7.30
CA ASN A 312 -2.01 2.96 -7.16
C ASN A 312 -1.94 3.96 -5.98
N TRP A 313 -3.02 4.70 -5.74
CA TRP A 313 -3.18 5.52 -4.55
C TRP A 313 -3.98 4.79 -3.49
N GLY A 314 -3.31 4.41 -2.39
CA GLY A 314 -3.94 4.02 -1.15
C GLY A 314 -4.56 5.23 -0.45
N HIS A 315 -5.47 4.96 0.47
CA HIS A 315 -6.24 5.97 1.19
C HIS A 315 -6.40 5.56 2.65
N LEU A 316 -5.98 6.43 3.55
CA LEU A 316 -6.24 6.33 4.98
C LEU A 316 -7.19 7.46 5.41
N THR A 317 -8.09 7.15 6.34
CA THR A 317 -8.98 8.15 6.95
C THR A 317 -8.85 8.13 8.47
N SER A 318 -9.02 9.30 9.10
CA SER A 318 -8.98 9.44 10.54
C SER A 318 -9.95 10.54 11.03
N PRO A 319 -10.63 10.36 12.16
CA PRO A 319 -11.39 11.46 12.78
C PRO A 319 -10.51 12.46 13.53
N ASP A 320 -9.26 12.09 13.90
CA ASP A 320 -8.45 12.83 14.87
C ASP A 320 -6.93 12.84 14.57
N LEU A 321 -6.49 12.35 13.40
CA LEU A 321 -5.09 12.18 12.96
C LEU A 321 -4.33 11.02 13.65
N VAL A 322 -4.92 10.30 14.57
CA VAL A 322 -4.25 9.22 15.32
C VAL A 322 -4.89 7.88 15.07
N ASP A 323 -6.21 7.82 15.08
CA ASP A 323 -6.98 6.61 14.78
C ASP A 323 -7.22 6.51 13.27
N TRP A 324 -6.39 5.74 12.58
CA TRP A 324 -6.40 5.62 11.13
C TRP A 324 -7.02 4.31 10.65
N GLU A 325 -7.91 4.41 9.69
CA GLU A 325 -8.54 3.28 9.01
C GLU A 325 -8.18 3.29 7.53
N GLU A 326 -7.72 2.14 7.01
CA GLU A 326 -7.47 1.99 5.59
C GLU A 326 -8.78 1.83 4.83
N GLN A 327 -8.91 2.62 3.76
CA GLN A 327 -10.01 2.57 2.80
C GLN A 327 -9.56 1.87 1.51
N ASP A 328 -10.49 1.56 0.63
CA ASP A 328 -10.16 1.10 -0.70
C ASP A 328 -9.26 2.09 -1.44
N ALA A 329 -8.29 1.56 -2.21
CA ALA A 329 -7.45 2.41 -3.06
C ALA A 329 -8.30 3.17 -4.08
N VAL A 330 -8.10 4.49 -4.15
CA VAL A 330 -9.02 5.42 -4.83
C VAL A 330 -8.64 5.72 -6.28
N LEU A 331 -7.37 5.52 -6.66
CA LEU A 331 -6.88 5.85 -8.00
C LEU A 331 -5.98 4.74 -8.53
N TRP A 332 -6.32 4.22 -9.71
CA TRP A 332 -5.67 3.07 -10.33
C TRP A 332 -5.10 3.41 -11.70
N PRO A 333 -3.95 2.81 -12.10
CA PRO A 333 -3.44 2.91 -13.46
C PRO A 333 -4.45 2.41 -14.49
N THR A 334 -4.45 3.04 -15.65
CA THR A 334 -5.28 2.67 -16.81
C THR A 334 -4.41 2.54 -18.05
N GLU A 335 -4.87 1.81 -19.07
CA GLU A 335 -4.16 1.76 -20.34
C GLU A 335 -3.93 3.17 -20.91
N GLY A 336 -2.71 3.47 -21.29
CA GLY A 336 -2.33 4.74 -21.90
C GLY A 336 -1.25 5.49 -21.15
N TRP A 337 -1.50 6.74 -20.81
CA TRP A 337 -0.49 7.66 -20.29
C TRP A 337 -0.05 7.41 -18.83
N ASP A 338 -0.85 6.68 -18.04
CA ASP A 338 -0.54 6.33 -16.65
C ASP A 338 -0.44 4.80 -16.43
N GLN A 339 -0.26 4.02 -17.49
CA GLN A 339 -0.30 2.55 -17.47
C GLN A 339 0.79 1.89 -16.65
N ALA A 340 1.89 2.57 -16.37
CA ALA A 340 3.01 2.05 -15.59
C ALA A 340 2.95 2.41 -14.11
N GLY A 341 2.01 3.28 -13.72
CA GLY A 341 1.78 3.64 -12.33
C GLY A 341 1.18 5.03 -12.15
N ILE A 342 0.52 5.19 -11.03
CA ILE A 342 0.08 6.47 -10.47
C ILE A 342 1.04 6.80 -9.33
N TRP A 343 1.89 7.83 -9.56
CA TRP A 343 2.88 8.26 -8.58
C TRP A 343 2.32 9.41 -7.73
N SER A 344 3.14 9.96 -6.86
CA SER A 344 2.75 10.96 -5.87
C SER A 344 2.12 12.22 -6.46
N GLY A 345 1.44 12.96 -5.64
CA GLY A 345 0.74 14.18 -5.99
C GLY A 345 0.16 14.88 -4.76
N ASP A 346 -0.99 15.53 -4.92
CA ASP A 346 -1.61 16.29 -3.84
C ASP A 346 -3.14 16.25 -3.93
N ALA A 347 -3.80 16.54 -2.80
CA ALA A 347 -5.24 16.67 -2.69
C ALA A 347 -5.62 18.07 -2.21
N ILE A 348 -6.70 18.61 -2.77
CA ILE A 348 -7.19 19.94 -2.46
C ILE A 348 -8.73 19.97 -2.52
N ILE A 349 -9.32 20.85 -1.73
CA ILE A 349 -10.74 21.23 -1.87
C ILE A 349 -10.79 22.50 -2.71
N LEU A 350 -11.44 22.44 -3.87
CA LEU A 350 -11.57 23.57 -4.78
C LEU A 350 -12.45 24.68 -4.19
N GLU A 351 -12.43 25.88 -4.77
CA GLU A 351 -13.23 27.02 -4.30
C GLU A 351 -14.74 26.75 -4.24
N ASP A 352 -15.24 25.89 -5.11
CA ASP A 352 -16.66 25.49 -5.13
C ASP A 352 -17.00 24.37 -4.13
N GLY A 353 -16.01 23.88 -3.38
CA GLY A 353 -16.12 22.80 -2.41
C GLY A 353 -15.91 21.40 -2.99
N THR A 354 -15.55 21.28 -4.27
CA THR A 354 -15.28 19.97 -4.90
C THR A 354 -13.96 19.40 -4.42
N PRO A 355 -13.93 18.18 -3.85
CA PRO A 355 -12.68 17.49 -3.56
C PRO A 355 -11.98 17.06 -4.85
N ALA A 356 -10.71 17.39 -4.99
CA ALA A 356 -9.92 17.11 -6.17
C ALA A 356 -8.51 16.64 -5.82
N VAL A 357 -7.89 15.91 -6.73
CA VAL A 357 -6.49 15.51 -6.64
C VAL A 357 -5.76 15.86 -7.94
N ILE A 358 -4.48 16.11 -7.81
CA ILE A 358 -3.54 16.19 -8.93
C ILE A 358 -2.43 15.17 -8.69
N TYR A 359 -2.05 14.42 -9.73
CA TYR A 359 -1.15 13.29 -9.61
C TYR A 359 -0.19 13.15 -10.78
N THR A 360 0.91 12.47 -10.53
CA THR A 360 1.84 12.04 -11.56
C THR A 360 1.41 10.71 -12.15
N GLY A 361 1.11 10.67 -13.44
CA GLY A 361 0.91 9.43 -14.19
C GLY A 361 2.13 9.10 -15.03
N VAL A 362 2.47 7.81 -15.11
CA VAL A 362 3.66 7.33 -15.83
C VAL A 362 3.28 6.28 -16.86
N ASP A 363 3.75 6.45 -18.12
CA ASP A 363 3.51 5.48 -19.20
C ASP A 363 4.60 4.40 -19.32
N GLY A 364 5.65 4.50 -18.50
CA GLY A 364 6.87 3.68 -18.52
C GLY A 364 8.07 4.37 -19.21
N ASN A 365 7.85 5.52 -19.88
CA ASN A 365 8.90 6.32 -20.50
C ASN A 365 8.82 7.80 -20.13
N ARG A 366 7.63 8.28 -19.78
CA ARG A 366 7.36 9.69 -19.48
C ARG A 366 6.44 9.80 -18.29
N ALA A 367 6.63 10.88 -17.55
CA ALA A 367 5.70 11.37 -16.55
C ALA A 367 4.88 12.55 -17.09
N GLY A 368 3.64 12.65 -16.67
CA GLY A 368 2.74 13.77 -16.93
C GLY A 368 1.83 14.00 -15.74
N MET A 369 1.15 15.17 -15.71
CA MET A 369 0.23 15.50 -14.62
C MET A 369 -1.22 15.34 -15.07
N GLY A 370 -2.02 14.72 -14.22
CA GLY A 370 -3.46 14.58 -14.41
C GLY A 370 -4.23 14.91 -13.15
N THR A 371 -5.52 15.13 -13.28
CA THR A 371 -6.44 15.41 -12.18
C THR A 371 -7.52 14.35 -12.07
N ALA A 372 -8.08 14.21 -10.88
CA ALA A 372 -9.30 13.44 -10.65
C ALA A 372 -10.16 14.16 -9.60
N PHE A 373 -11.46 13.91 -9.63
CA PHE A 373 -12.45 14.60 -8.80
C PHE A 373 -13.29 13.60 -8.04
N SER A 374 -13.72 13.98 -6.84
CA SER A 374 -14.62 13.19 -6.02
C SER A 374 -15.97 13.88 -5.86
N SER A 375 -17.04 13.08 -5.80
CA SER A 375 -18.40 13.53 -5.45
C SER A 375 -18.91 12.91 -4.14
N ASP A 376 -18.06 12.17 -3.43
CA ASP A 376 -18.38 11.37 -2.25
C ASP A 376 -17.33 11.47 -1.15
N ASN A 377 -16.72 12.65 -0.97
CA ASN A 377 -15.72 12.94 0.05
C ASN A 377 -14.50 12.00 -0.04
N TYR A 378 -13.89 11.91 -1.22
CA TYR A 378 -12.72 11.09 -1.52
C TYR A 378 -12.91 9.57 -1.37
N GLN A 379 -14.12 9.04 -1.24
CA GLN A 379 -14.32 7.59 -1.26
C GLN A 379 -14.05 7.00 -2.65
N THR A 380 -14.37 7.77 -3.70
CA THR A 380 -14.00 7.43 -5.08
C THR A 380 -13.45 8.65 -5.82
N LEU A 381 -12.59 8.41 -6.81
CA LEU A 381 -12.02 9.43 -7.67
C LEU A 381 -12.30 9.12 -9.15
N GLU A 382 -12.91 10.08 -9.85
CA GLU A 382 -13.13 10.01 -11.29
C GLU A 382 -12.05 10.81 -12.02
N LYS A 383 -11.24 10.13 -12.86
CA LYS A 383 -10.18 10.78 -13.66
C LYS A 383 -10.77 11.79 -14.65
N ASN A 384 -10.11 12.94 -14.77
CA ASN A 384 -10.46 13.91 -15.80
C ASN A 384 -10.29 13.29 -17.21
N PRO A 385 -11.31 13.31 -18.07
CA PRO A 385 -11.23 12.73 -19.40
C PRO A 385 -10.22 13.43 -20.32
N ASN A 386 -9.75 14.63 -19.96
CA ASN A 386 -8.76 15.40 -20.71
C ASN A 386 -7.31 15.08 -20.28
N ASN A 387 -7.11 14.17 -19.30
CA ASN A 387 -5.77 13.78 -18.86
C ASN A 387 -4.91 13.16 -20.00
N PRO A 388 -3.58 13.38 -19.99
CA PRO A 388 -2.85 14.23 -19.04
C PRO A 388 -2.99 15.73 -19.38
N LEU A 389 -3.24 16.57 -18.38
CA LEU A 389 -3.32 18.03 -18.56
C LEU A 389 -1.95 18.63 -18.89
N ILE A 390 -0.89 18.09 -18.29
CA ILE A 390 0.51 18.42 -18.60
C ILE A 390 1.18 17.14 -19.07
N PRO A 391 1.37 16.95 -20.39
CA PRO A 391 1.78 15.66 -20.93
C PRO A 391 3.29 15.35 -20.86
N ALA A 392 4.11 16.32 -20.49
CA ALA A 392 5.56 16.17 -20.38
C ALA A 392 6.20 17.35 -19.63
N ALA A 393 7.42 17.15 -19.16
CA ALA A 393 8.26 18.19 -18.58
C ALA A 393 8.53 19.34 -19.57
N PRO A 394 8.75 20.59 -19.08
CA PRO A 394 9.21 21.71 -19.89
C PRO A 394 10.58 21.42 -20.51
N GLU A 395 10.88 22.06 -21.67
CA GLU A 395 12.13 21.83 -22.41
C GLU A 395 13.41 22.23 -21.65
N GLU A 396 13.29 23.06 -20.63
CA GLU A 396 14.42 23.57 -19.84
C GLU A 396 14.87 22.65 -18.70
N VAL A 397 14.08 21.61 -18.35
CA VAL A 397 14.47 20.57 -17.39
C VAL A 397 14.70 19.27 -18.14
N ASP A 398 15.74 18.54 -17.76
CA ASP A 398 16.21 17.36 -18.49
C ASP A 398 16.32 16.10 -17.62
N LEU A 399 15.97 16.20 -16.35
CA LEU A 399 15.79 15.09 -15.44
C LEU A 399 14.30 14.77 -15.28
N ASP A 400 13.96 13.99 -14.28
CA ASP A 400 12.59 13.55 -14.01
C ASP A 400 11.64 14.72 -13.68
N PHE A 401 10.34 14.47 -13.71
CA PHE A 401 9.30 15.48 -13.57
C PHE A 401 8.10 14.85 -12.86
N ARG A 402 7.93 15.10 -11.54
CA ARG A 402 6.92 14.41 -10.72
C ARG A 402 6.55 15.14 -9.44
N ASP A 403 5.54 14.61 -8.75
CA ASP A 403 5.10 14.97 -7.40
C ASP A 403 4.57 16.41 -7.34
N PRO A 404 3.45 16.71 -8.01
CA PRO A 404 2.83 18.03 -7.95
C PRO A 404 2.30 18.31 -6.53
N TYR A 405 2.56 19.52 -6.03
CA TYR A 405 1.96 20.08 -4.82
C TYR A 405 1.21 21.37 -5.20
N VAL A 406 0.01 21.57 -4.67
CA VAL A 406 -0.87 22.68 -5.09
C VAL A 406 -1.39 23.46 -3.90
N ILE A 407 -1.38 24.79 -4.03
CA ILE A 407 -2.06 25.72 -3.10
C ILE A 407 -3.01 26.63 -3.87
N HIS A 408 -4.08 27.05 -3.22
CA HIS A 408 -4.95 28.11 -3.73
C HIS A 408 -4.69 29.41 -2.98
N LYS A 409 -4.25 30.45 -3.71
CA LYS A 409 -3.90 31.75 -3.13
C LYS A 409 -4.19 32.88 -4.12
N ASP A 410 -4.74 33.99 -3.62
CA ASP A 410 -5.04 35.20 -4.39
C ASP A 410 -5.92 34.96 -5.64
N GLY A 411 -6.82 33.93 -5.57
CA GLY A 411 -7.74 33.56 -6.65
C GLY A 411 -7.10 32.74 -7.77
N LEU A 412 -5.93 32.16 -7.54
CA LEU A 412 -5.23 31.26 -8.46
C LEU A 412 -4.82 29.98 -7.74
N TYR A 413 -4.81 28.87 -8.47
CA TYR A 413 -4.12 27.66 -8.07
C TYR A 413 -2.67 27.76 -8.50
N HIS A 414 -1.76 27.55 -7.57
CA HIS A 414 -0.31 27.53 -7.76
C HIS A 414 0.19 26.14 -7.57
N MET A 415 0.81 25.56 -8.59
CA MET A 415 1.36 24.20 -8.56
C MET A 415 2.86 24.23 -8.75
N ILE A 416 3.57 23.54 -7.86
CA ILE A 416 4.99 23.25 -7.99
C ILE A 416 5.21 21.76 -8.24
N ILE A 417 6.18 21.41 -9.05
CA ILE A 417 6.48 20.01 -9.42
C ILE A 417 7.97 19.77 -9.31
N GLY A 418 8.34 18.66 -8.69
CA GLY A 418 9.73 18.27 -8.52
C GLY A 418 10.42 17.96 -9.84
N SER A 419 11.65 18.41 -10.01
CA SER A 419 12.45 18.26 -11.22
C SER A 419 13.94 18.50 -10.97
N GLY A 420 14.72 18.61 -12.05
CA GLY A 420 16.12 18.95 -11.99
C GLY A 420 16.75 19.20 -13.34
N ILE A 421 17.91 19.85 -13.31
CA ILE A 421 18.79 20.04 -14.49
C ILE A 421 20.11 19.34 -14.20
N ALA A 422 20.49 18.42 -15.08
CA ALA A 422 21.71 17.64 -14.93
C ALA A 422 22.95 18.53 -14.77
N ALA A 423 23.78 18.22 -13.77
CA ALA A 423 24.98 18.96 -13.39
C ALA A 423 24.75 20.41 -12.86
N GLU A 424 23.53 20.89 -12.77
CA GLU A 424 23.20 22.18 -12.14
C GLU A 424 22.59 21.95 -10.75
N GLY A 425 21.53 21.16 -10.64
CA GLY A 425 20.89 20.80 -9.39
C GLY A 425 19.41 20.52 -9.52
N GLY A 426 18.82 20.00 -8.44
CA GLY A 426 17.38 19.84 -8.30
C GLY A 426 16.66 21.19 -8.35
N ASN A 427 15.45 21.19 -8.85
CA ASN A 427 14.61 22.38 -8.92
C ASN A 427 13.14 22.03 -8.78
N VAL A 428 12.31 23.05 -8.67
CA VAL A 428 10.86 22.92 -8.84
C VAL A 428 10.40 23.83 -9.97
N VAL A 429 9.61 23.27 -10.86
CA VAL A 429 8.92 24.03 -11.92
C VAL A 429 7.56 24.50 -11.40
N TYR A 430 7.07 25.58 -11.98
CA TYR A 430 5.93 26.31 -11.47
C TYR A 430 4.87 26.54 -12.56
N TYR A 431 3.63 26.26 -12.18
CA TYR A 431 2.44 26.45 -13.00
C TYR A 431 1.36 27.20 -12.23
N THR A 432 0.48 27.89 -12.97
CA THR A 432 -0.73 28.52 -12.43
C THR A 432 -1.97 28.12 -13.21
N SER A 433 -3.12 28.14 -12.52
CA SER A 433 -4.44 27.92 -13.12
C SER A 433 -5.51 28.75 -12.44
N GLU A 434 -6.52 29.22 -13.20
CA GLU A 434 -7.73 29.86 -12.66
C GLU A 434 -8.84 28.84 -12.33
N ASP A 435 -8.81 27.65 -12.93
CA ASP A 435 -9.91 26.68 -12.93
C ASP A 435 -9.52 25.23 -12.57
N PHE A 436 -8.25 24.98 -12.25
CA PHE A 436 -7.68 23.67 -11.95
C PHE A 436 -7.63 22.71 -13.16
N GLU A 437 -7.95 23.20 -14.37
CA GLU A 437 -7.92 22.43 -15.61
C GLU A 437 -6.89 22.96 -16.62
N ASP A 438 -6.89 24.27 -16.88
CA ASP A 438 -5.98 24.91 -17.81
C ASP A 438 -4.74 25.47 -17.08
N TRP A 439 -3.60 24.78 -17.20
CA TRP A 439 -2.36 25.13 -16.52
C TRP A 439 -1.39 25.91 -17.40
N THR A 440 -0.93 27.04 -16.92
CA THR A 440 0.08 27.89 -17.55
C THR A 440 1.43 27.67 -16.90
N TYR A 441 2.43 27.34 -17.70
CA TYR A 441 3.83 27.24 -17.24
C TYR A 441 4.41 28.63 -17.02
N GLU A 442 4.95 28.89 -15.82
CA GLU A 442 5.51 30.18 -15.40
C GLU A 442 7.04 30.17 -15.32
N GLY A 443 7.70 29.00 -15.32
CA GLY A 443 9.14 28.87 -15.22
C GLY A 443 9.60 28.00 -14.05
N ILE A 444 10.89 28.08 -13.72
CA ILE A 444 11.45 27.45 -12.52
C ILE A 444 11.23 28.40 -11.34
N LEU A 445 10.50 27.92 -10.30
CA LEU A 445 10.26 28.69 -9.09
C LEU A 445 11.52 28.82 -8.23
N PHE A 446 12.24 27.71 -8.07
CA PHE A 446 13.44 27.68 -7.23
C PHE A 446 14.42 26.63 -7.75
N GLN A 447 15.72 26.98 -7.75
CA GLN A 447 16.83 26.17 -8.26
C GLN A 447 17.85 25.94 -7.17
N GLY A 448 18.20 24.69 -6.92
CA GLY A 448 19.30 24.31 -6.03
C GLY A 448 20.68 24.37 -6.69
N ASP A 449 21.70 24.11 -5.89
CA ASP A 449 23.10 24.05 -6.33
C ASP A 449 23.70 22.68 -5.99
N ILE A 450 24.01 21.91 -7.03
CA ILE A 450 24.64 20.60 -6.87
C ILE A 450 25.98 20.66 -6.13
N ASN A 451 26.73 21.77 -6.26
CA ASN A 451 28.04 21.93 -5.60
C ASN A 451 27.91 22.15 -4.09
N GLN A 452 26.70 22.44 -3.61
CA GLN A 452 26.38 22.52 -2.18
C GLN A 452 25.78 21.25 -1.61
N GLY A 453 25.77 20.15 -2.39
CA GLY A 453 25.25 18.85 -1.96
C GLY A 453 23.71 18.76 -1.95
N GLN A 454 23.03 19.68 -2.65
CA GLN A 454 21.57 19.74 -2.70
C GLN A 454 20.96 18.76 -3.72
N GLY A 455 21.79 17.89 -4.35
CA GLY A 455 21.35 16.86 -5.30
C GLY A 455 21.07 17.37 -6.71
N GLU A 456 20.95 16.45 -7.65
CA GLU A 456 20.62 16.76 -9.05
C GLU A 456 19.12 16.83 -9.31
N PHE A 457 18.32 16.15 -8.48
CA PHE A 457 16.89 16.06 -8.64
C PHE A 457 16.19 16.23 -7.28
N TRP A 458 15.05 16.92 -7.30
CA TRP A 458 14.17 17.10 -6.14
C TRP A 458 12.81 16.48 -6.39
N GLU A 459 12.32 15.78 -5.39
CA GLU A 459 11.01 15.15 -5.35
C GLU A 459 10.19 15.66 -4.15
N MET A 460 8.90 15.36 -4.12
CA MET A 460 7.99 15.67 -3.03
C MET A 460 8.07 17.12 -2.53
N PRO A 461 7.97 18.11 -3.44
CA PRO A 461 8.01 19.50 -3.02
C PRO A 461 6.76 19.88 -2.21
N VAL A 462 6.95 20.72 -1.17
CA VAL A 462 5.88 21.30 -0.36
C VAL A 462 6.07 22.81 -0.35
N LEU A 463 5.00 23.57 -0.60
CA LEU A 463 4.96 25.03 -0.44
C LEU A 463 3.77 25.38 0.46
N HIS A 464 3.98 25.46 1.76
CA HIS A 464 2.91 25.57 2.75
C HIS A 464 3.03 26.86 3.58
N GLU A 465 1.93 27.60 3.71
CA GLU A 465 1.87 28.79 4.58
C GLU A 465 1.71 28.35 6.04
N ILE A 466 2.77 28.48 6.84
CA ILE A 466 2.80 28.04 8.24
C ILE A 466 2.36 29.14 9.22
N SER A 467 2.49 30.40 8.84
CA SER A 467 2.02 31.55 9.60
C SER A 467 1.84 32.74 8.66
N ASP A 468 1.19 33.82 9.11
CA ASP A 468 0.84 34.99 8.30
C ASP A 468 1.98 35.43 7.35
N GLY A 469 1.88 35.05 6.08
CA GLY A 469 2.82 35.38 5.02
C GLY A 469 4.16 34.65 5.04
N ARG A 470 4.41 33.77 6.01
CA ARG A 470 5.61 32.90 6.03
C ARG A 470 5.29 31.52 5.51
N PHE A 471 6.07 31.07 4.57
CA PHE A 471 5.95 29.77 3.93
C PHE A 471 7.13 28.86 4.28
N ILE A 472 6.84 27.58 4.37
CA ILE A 472 7.84 26.52 4.27
C ILE A 472 7.91 26.10 2.81
N PHE A 473 9.11 26.10 2.24
CA PHE A 473 9.42 25.43 0.99
C PHE A 473 10.33 24.26 1.32
N LEU A 474 9.79 23.06 1.20
CA LEU A 474 10.45 21.79 1.52
C LEU A 474 10.58 20.95 0.26
N VAL A 475 11.69 20.25 0.13
CA VAL A 475 11.95 19.28 -0.93
C VAL A 475 12.70 18.08 -0.39
N GLN A 476 12.59 16.95 -1.06
CA GLN A 476 13.43 15.79 -0.82
C GLN A 476 14.45 15.64 -1.95
N LYS A 477 15.72 15.58 -1.59
CA LYS A 477 16.77 15.16 -2.49
C LYS A 477 16.70 13.64 -2.66
N THR A 478 16.70 13.15 -3.90
CA THR A 478 16.78 11.71 -4.17
C THR A 478 18.09 11.09 -3.72
N PRO A 479 18.13 9.78 -3.41
CA PRO A 479 19.37 9.08 -3.12
C PRO A 479 20.35 9.19 -4.28
N ASP A 480 21.65 9.32 -3.97
CA ASP A 480 22.73 9.26 -4.94
C ASP A 480 23.88 8.35 -4.42
N ASN A 481 24.95 8.19 -5.20
CA ASN A 481 26.11 7.37 -4.81
C ASN A 481 26.83 7.85 -3.56
N THR A 482 26.51 9.03 -3.02
CA THR A 482 27.22 9.68 -1.92
C THR A 482 26.36 9.85 -0.67
N SER A 483 25.05 9.86 -0.79
CA SER A 483 24.13 10.04 0.33
C SER A 483 22.75 9.42 0.07
N PRO A 484 22.01 9.06 1.14
CA PRO A 484 20.60 8.64 1.05
C PRO A 484 19.69 9.81 0.61
N ALA A 485 18.39 9.52 0.54
CA ALA A 485 17.37 10.57 0.47
C ALA A 485 17.47 11.51 1.68
N ILE A 486 17.27 12.80 1.47
CA ILE A 486 17.36 13.82 2.52
C ILE A 486 16.26 14.86 2.30
N SER A 487 15.45 15.08 3.33
CA SER A 487 14.49 16.19 3.35
C SER A 487 15.12 17.45 3.91
N PHE A 488 15.03 18.54 3.17
CA PHE A 488 15.51 19.85 3.62
C PHE A 488 14.56 20.98 3.18
N TYR A 489 14.64 22.12 3.87
CA TYR A 489 13.68 23.19 3.69
C TYR A 489 14.31 24.58 3.78
N TRP A 490 13.59 25.55 3.23
CA TRP A 490 13.74 26.98 3.47
C TRP A 490 12.44 27.52 4.04
N THR A 491 12.54 28.59 4.83
CA THR A 491 11.38 29.45 5.12
C THR A 491 11.52 30.75 4.36
N GLY A 492 10.40 31.39 4.06
CA GLY A 492 10.41 32.63 3.28
C GLY A 492 9.02 33.19 3.03
N SER A 493 8.92 34.12 2.11
CA SER A 493 7.64 34.65 1.60
C SER A 493 7.36 34.14 0.20
N PHE A 494 6.09 33.94 -0.12
CA PHE A 494 5.62 33.63 -1.48
C PHE A 494 4.67 34.73 -1.94
N GLU A 495 5.16 35.58 -2.85
CA GLU A 495 4.42 36.73 -3.34
C GLU A 495 4.59 36.89 -4.86
N ASN A 496 3.49 37.16 -5.57
CA ASN A 496 3.49 37.37 -7.02
C ASN A 496 4.13 36.24 -7.84
N GLY A 497 4.03 34.99 -7.37
CA GLY A 497 4.62 33.82 -8.03
C GLY A 497 6.14 33.69 -7.83
N GLU A 498 6.72 34.36 -6.84
CA GLU A 498 8.13 34.28 -6.49
C GLU A 498 8.28 33.82 -5.03
N PHE A 499 9.13 32.83 -4.78
CA PHE A 499 9.53 32.43 -3.43
C PHE A 499 10.84 33.15 -3.03
N ILE A 500 10.80 33.89 -1.93
CA ILE A 500 11.94 34.64 -1.42
C ILE A 500 12.38 34.01 -0.11
N PRO A 501 13.50 33.24 -0.09
CA PRO A 501 13.97 32.57 1.11
C PRO A 501 14.56 33.54 2.14
N GLU A 502 14.36 33.25 3.43
CA GLU A 502 14.94 33.99 4.57
C GLU A 502 16.43 33.71 4.76
N PHE A 503 16.92 32.57 4.26
CA PHE A 503 18.31 32.15 4.36
C PHE A 503 18.77 31.45 3.07
N GLU A 504 20.06 31.52 2.78
CA GLU A 504 20.66 31.02 1.53
C GLU A 504 20.74 29.49 1.48
N ASN A 505 21.22 28.87 2.57
CA ASN A 505 21.40 27.41 2.62
C ASN A 505 20.22 26.76 3.32
N PRO A 506 19.73 25.60 2.83
CA PRO A 506 18.61 24.90 3.47
C PRO A 506 18.97 24.40 4.87
N LYS A 507 17.94 24.22 5.68
CA LYS A 507 18.01 23.46 6.93
C LYS A 507 17.53 22.05 6.69
N TYR A 508 18.09 21.09 7.42
CA TYR A 508 17.62 19.70 7.41
C TYR A 508 16.35 19.57 8.24
N LEU A 509 15.38 18.79 7.71
CA LEU A 509 14.11 18.61 8.41
C LEU A 509 14.28 17.70 9.63
N GLU A 510 15.14 16.72 9.54
CA GLU A 510 15.31 15.67 10.55
C GLU A 510 16.81 15.36 10.76
N VAL A 511 17.14 14.94 11.98
CA VAL A 511 18.54 14.84 12.44
C VAL A 511 19.28 13.66 11.80
N VAL A 512 18.60 12.50 11.59
CA VAL A 512 19.25 11.25 11.13
C VAL A 512 18.72 10.71 9.79
N ASN A 513 17.84 11.47 9.12
CA ASN A 513 17.21 11.11 7.83
C ASN A 513 16.41 9.81 7.86
N GLY A 514 15.61 9.62 8.89
CA GLY A 514 14.69 8.50 9.00
C GLY A 514 13.23 8.86 8.67
N PHE A 515 12.92 10.16 8.57
CA PHE A 515 11.60 10.72 8.27
C PHE A 515 11.65 11.46 6.92
N LEU A 516 10.84 11.03 5.98
CA LEU A 516 10.89 11.48 4.59
C LEU A 516 9.50 11.87 4.06
N SER A 517 9.46 12.67 3.00
CA SER A 517 8.27 12.99 2.18
C SER A 517 7.01 13.29 3.00
N PRO A 518 7.00 14.29 3.90
CA PRO A 518 5.82 14.57 4.70
C PRO A 518 4.69 15.18 3.88
N ALA A 519 3.47 14.65 4.06
CA ALA A 519 2.24 15.36 3.76
C ALA A 519 2.00 16.43 4.82
N VAL A 520 1.68 17.65 4.40
CA VAL A 520 1.51 18.80 5.30
C VAL A 520 0.15 19.44 5.07
N ALA A 521 -0.59 19.68 6.15
CA ALA A 521 -1.91 20.29 6.12
C ALA A 521 -2.17 21.19 7.32
N ILE A 522 -3.29 21.89 7.30
CA ILE A 522 -3.85 22.59 8.47
C ILE A 522 -4.92 21.68 9.09
N ASP A 523 -4.80 21.42 10.39
CA ASP A 523 -5.82 20.67 11.13
C ASP A 523 -7.05 21.52 11.48
N GLU A 524 -8.06 20.90 12.11
CA GLU A 524 -9.32 21.59 12.45
C GLU A 524 -9.13 22.74 13.46
N GLU A 525 -8.06 22.74 14.25
CA GLU A 525 -7.69 23.82 15.16
C GLU A 525 -6.79 24.90 14.55
N GLY A 526 -6.43 24.75 13.28
CA GLY A 526 -5.61 25.69 12.54
C GLY A 526 -4.11 25.54 12.77
N ARG A 527 -3.63 24.37 13.21
CA ARG A 527 -2.22 24.04 13.36
C ARG A 527 -1.67 23.42 12.08
N THR A 528 -0.44 23.75 11.72
CA THR A 528 0.27 23.03 10.66
C THR A 528 0.64 21.64 11.17
N THR A 529 0.12 20.61 10.53
CA THR A 529 0.32 19.21 10.89
C THR A 529 1.02 18.46 9.75
N ALA A 530 1.94 17.57 10.10
CA ALA A 530 2.71 16.79 9.15
C ALA A 530 2.72 15.30 9.54
N ILE A 531 2.65 14.44 8.52
CA ILE A 531 2.83 12.99 8.63
C ILE A 531 3.70 12.55 7.45
N GLY A 532 4.80 11.86 7.71
CA GLY A 532 5.74 11.42 6.67
C GLY A 532 6.03 9.92 6.74
N ILE A 533 6.70 9.41 5.73
CA ILE A 533 7.08 7.99 5.70
C ILE A 533 8.28 7.72 6.60
N ILE A 534 8.27 6.58 7.27
CA ILE A 534 9.40 5.96 7.98
C ILE A 534 9.73 4.65 7.27
N PRO A 535 10.76 4.61 6.41
CA PRO A 535 11.18 3.40 5.71
C PRO A 535 11.64 2.30 6.67
N ASP A 536 11.34 1.04 6.37
CA ASP A 536 11.79 -0.10 7.18
C ASP A 536 13.26 -0.48 6.93
N GLU A 537 13.77 -0.25 5.72
CA GLU A 537 15.18 -0.50 5.33
C GLU A 537 15.67 -1.92 5.64
N VAL A 538 14.80 -2.91 5.46
CA VAL A 538 15.09 -4.33 5.63
C VAL A 538 15.28 -5.03 4.28
N SER A 539 15.70 -6.29 4.29
CA SER A 539 15.82 -7.06 3.05
C SER A 539 14.46 -7.41 2.43
N PRO A 540 14.38 -7.63 1.11
CA PRO A 540 13.16 -8.11 0.46
C PRO A 540 12.61 -9.40 1.08
N GLU A 541 13.49 -10.32 1.49
CA GLU A 541 13.10 -11.56 2.19
C GLU A 541 12.38 -11.26 3.51
N PHE A 542 12.85 -10.27 4.27
CA PHE A 542 12.20 -9.88 5.53
C PHE A 542 10.84 -9.22 5.27
N GLN A 543 10.74 -8.32 4.28
CA GLN A 543 9.47 -7.72 3.86
C GLN A 543 8.46 -8.79 3.45
N GLN A 544 8.90 -9.79 2.68
CA GLN A 544 8.04 -10.92 2.30
C GLN A 544 7.60 -11.73 3.51
N GLN A 545 8.46 -11.89 4.53
CA GLN A 545 8.08 -12.53 5.79
C GLN A 545 7.07 -11.72 6.61
N GLN A 546 7.13 -10.39 6.58
CA GLN A 546 6.16 -9.50 7.24
C GLN A 546 4.84 -9.41 6.46
N GLY A 547 4.87 -9.34 5.13
CA GLY A 547 3.71 -9.13 4.26
C GLY A 547 3.34 -7.65 4.09
N TYR A 548 4.15 -6.73 4.61
CA TYR A 548 4.02 -5.28 4.45
C TYR A 548 5.41 -4.63 4.38
N ALA A 549 5.48 -3.41 3.85
CA ALA A 549 6.70 -2.61 3.81
C ALA A 549 6.40 -1.14 4.06
N HIS A 550 7.24 -0.54 4.92
CA HIS A 550 7.16 0.86 5.37
C HIS A 550 5.91 1.18 6.21
N LEU A 551 5.87 2.40 6.73
CA LEU A 551 4.76 2.94 7.51
C LEU A 551 4.90 4.47 7.62
N PHE A 552 3.93 5.13 8.26
CA PHE A 552 3.95 6.58 8.45
C PHE A 552 4.25 6.95 9.90
N SER A 553 4.80 8.15 10.10
CA SER A 553 5.04 8.72 11.41
C SER A 553 3.74 8.99 12.17
N ILE A 554 3.83 9.13 13.49
CA ILE A 554 2.77 9.80 14.24
C ILE A 554 2.60 11.24 13.74
N PRO A 555 1.40 11.84 13.89
CA PRO A 555 1.18 13.22 13.50
C PRO A 555 2.03 14.19 14.34
N GLN A 556 2.60 15.17 13.65
CA GLN A 556 3.45 16.21 14.21
C GLN A 556 2.80 17.56 14.06
N VAL A 557 3.00 18.47 15.01
CA VAL A 557 2.66 19.88 14.89
C VAL A 557 3.94 20.67 14.60
N TRP A 558 3.92 21.47 13.54
CA TRP A 558 5.02 22.30 13.14
C TRP A 558 4.73 23.79 13.42
N THR A 559 5.71 24.46 14.01
CA THR A 559 5.72 25.93 14.19
C THR A 559 7.08 26.48 13.78
N LEU A 560 7.24 27.79 13.76
CA LEU A 560 8.53 28.44 13.43
C LEU A 560 9.05 29.26 14.59
N ASP A 561 10.36 29.18 14.82
CA ASP A 561 11.07 30.17 15.66
C ASP A 561 11.35 31.47 14.90
N GLU A 562 12.02 32.44 15.60
CA GLU A 562 12.37 33.74 15.01
C GLU A 562 13.39 33.60 13.86
N GLU A 563 14.25 32.58 13.89
CA GLU A 563 15.28 32.29 12.89
C GLU A 563 14.76 31.42 11.72
N GLY A 564 13.44 31.14 11.65
CA GLY A 564 12.84 30.33 10.61
C GLY A 564 13.20 28.84 10.71
N THR A 565 13.47 28.35 11.93
CA THR A 565 13.62 26.91 12.16
C THR A 565 12.26 26.30 12.43
N ILE A 566 11.95 25.18 11.78
CA ILE A 566 10.76 24.40 12.11
C ILE A 566 10.96 23.79 13.50
N LEU A 567 10.06 24.12 14.41
CA LEU A 567 9.91 23.48 15.71
C LEU A 567 8.90 22.36 15.56
N ILE A 568 9.28 21.17 16.04
CA ILE A 568 8.51 19.93 15.80
C ILE A 568 8.10 19.33 17.15
N GLU A 569 6.80 19.21 17.36
CA GLU A 569 6.21 18.58 18.55
C GLU A 569 5.25 17.46 18.11
N PRO A 570 5.06 16.39 18.92
CA PRO A 570 4.04 15.40 18.65
C PRO A 570 2.64 16.05 18.74
N HIS A 571 1.72 15.57 17.94
CA HIS A 571 0.36 16.10 17.93
C HIS A 571 -0.34 15.86 19.30
N PRO A 572 -1.05 16.85 19.85
CA PRO A 572 -1.63 16.74 21.20
C PRO A 572 -2.69 15.63 21.33
N ASN A 573 -3.35 15.21 20.26
CA ASN A 573 -4.33 14.12 20.29
C ASN A 573 -3.72 12.76 20.68
N LEU A 574 -2.41 12.59 20.57
CA LEU A 574 -1.70 11.38 21.02
C LEU A 574 -1.85 11.12 22.53
N VAL A 575 -2.17 12.16 23.32
CA VAL A 575 -2.39 12.03 24.76
C VAL A 575 -3.57 11.10 25.08
N ASP A 576 -4.55 11.00 24.19
CA ASP A 576 -5.74 10.17 24.38
C ASP A 576 -5.44 8.66 24.30
N TYR A 577 -4.29 8.30 23.72
CA TYR A 577 -3.80 6.90 23.63
C TYR A 577 -2.97 6.45 24.82
N ARG A 578 -2.69 7.35 25.80
CA ARG A 578 -1.96 7.02 27.01
C ARG A 578 -2.79 6.10 27.90
N GLY A 579 -2.28 4.88 28.14
CA GLY A 579 -2.81 3.92 29.08
C GLY A 579 -2.29 4.15 30.52
N GLU A 580 -1.73 3.11 31.15
CA GLU A 580 -1.21 3.18 32.50
C GLU A 580 0.02 4.09 32.59
N GLN A 581 0.01 5.01 33.57
CA GLN A 581 1.17 5.84 33.88
C GLN A 581 2.10 5.10 34.84
N VAL A 582 3.32 4.84 34.40
CA VAL A 582 4.41 4.29 35.23
C VAL A 582 5.35 5.42 35.59
N ASN A 583 5.33 5.84 36.86
CA ASN A 583 6.19 6.91 37.32
C ASN A 583 7.50 6.33 37.86
N ILE A 584 8.56 6.43 37.07
CA ILE A 584 9.92 6.03 37.47
C ILE A 584 10.53 7.06 38.42
N GLY A 585 10.21 8.36 38.23
CA GLY A 585 10.70 9.49 39.04
C GLY A 585 12.13 9.86 38.75
N SER A 586 12.78 10.47 39.75
CA SER A 586 14.13 11.03 39.59
C SER A 586 15.22 9.97 39.75
N LEU A 587 16.05 9.81 38.74
CA LEU A 587 17.20 8.92 38.70
C LEU A 587 18.49 9.73 38.73
N ASN A 588 19.49 9.23 39.50
CA ASN A 588 20.87 9.73 39.41
C ASN A 588 21.69 8.72 38.61
N LEU A 589 22.26 9.17 37.53
CA LEU A 589 22.98 8.34 36.56
C LEU A 589 24.49 8.57 36.69
N GLU A 590 25.23 7.50 36.92
CA GLU A 590 26.69 7.50 36.98
C GLU A 590 27.24 6.67 35.83
N SER A 591 28.40 7.06 35.29
CA SER A 591 29.02 6.38 34.17
C SER A 591 29.20 4.88 34.40
N GLY A 592 28.68 4.06 33.45
CA GLY A 592 28.74 2.61 33.50
C GLY A 592 27.62 1.93 34.34
N GLN A 593 26.62 2.68 34.75
CA GLN A 593 25.39 2.17 35.36
C GLN A 593 24.31 2.05 34.31
N GLU A 594 23.68 0.87 34.25
CA GLU A 594 22.46 0.53 33.49
C GLU A 594 21.51 -0.25 34.42
N ASP A 595 20.40 -0.75 33.92
CA ASP A 595 19.37 -1.48 34.70
C ASP A 595 18.70 -0.60 35.77
N ASN A 596 18.39 0.61 35.38
CA ASN A 596 17.87 1.64 36.27
C ASN A 596 16.35 1.90 36.12
N ILE A 597 15.70 1.25 35.15
CA ILE A 597 14.27 1.35 34.88
C ILE A 597 13.62 -0.04 35.02
N ASP A 598 12.70 -0.18 35.96
CA ASP A 598 11.87 -1.39 36.11
C ASP A 598 10.63 -1.27 35.18
N PHE A 599 10.85 -1.33 33.87
CA PHE A 599 9.82 -1.30 32.85
C PHE A 599 10.25 -2.14 31.63
N ASN A 600 9.28 -2.88 31.09
CA ASN A 600 9.43 -3.63 29.84
C ASN A 600 8.20 -3.35 28.98
N GLY A 601 8.41 -2.97 27.72
CA GLY A 601 7.34 -2.65 26.80
C GLY A 601 7.79 -2.56 25.35
N LYS A 602 6.84 -2.76 24.45
CA LYS A 602 7.02 -2.59 22.98
C LYS A 602 6.16 -1.45 22.43
N HIS A 603 5.19 -0.96 23.19
CA HIS A 603 4.27 0.11 22.79
C HIS A 603 4.13 1.06 23.99
N PHE A 604 4.84 2.19 23.94
CA PHE A 604 4.83 3.15 25.05
C PHE A 604 5.32 4.54 24.62
N GLU A 605 4.97 5.51 25.44
CA GLU A 605 5.55 6.86 25.42
C GLU A 605 6.42 7.04 26.66
N MET A 606 7.66 7.52 26.51
CA MET A 606 8.54 7.88 27.61
C MET A 606 8.83 9.39 27.56
N ASN A 607 8.55 10.09 28.66
CA ASN A 607 8.93 11.48 28.87
C ASN A 607 10.09 11.53 29.87
N ALA A 608 11.23 12.06 29.43
CA ALA A 608 12.43 12.17 30.26
C ALA A 608 13.00 13.60 30.21
N THR A 609 13.11 14.24 31.36
CA THR A 609 13.81 15.50 31.53
C THR A 609 15.20 15.22 32.10
N PHE A 610 16.23 15.37 31.27
CA PHE A 610 17.62 15.18 31.69
C PHE A 610 18.22 16.48 32.20
N ASP A 611 18.92 16.42 33.36
CA ASP A 611 20.01 17.36 33.69
C ASP A 611 21.31 16.68 33.28
N THR A 612 21.93 17.16 32.19
CA THR A 612 23.06 16.49 31.52
C THR A 612 24.36 16.55 32.34
N GLY A 613 24.39 17.35 33.41
CA GLY A 613 25.48 17.39 34.38
C GLY A 613 26.89 17.47 33.77
N THR A 614 27.71 16.46 34.01
CA THR A 614 29.08 16.35 33.50
C THR A 614 29.25 15.21 32.50
N ALA A 615 28.17 14.59 32.05
CA ALA A 615 28.21 13.48 31.13
C ALA A 615 28.86 13.83 29.79
N ASP A 616 29.71 12.95 29.27
CA ASP A 616 30.21 13.05 27.89
C ASP A 616 29.14 12.54 26.90
N ARG A 617 28.34 11.53 27.30
CA ARG A 617 27.19 11.01 26.60
C ARG A 617 26.04 10.73 27.56
N PHE A 618 24.83 10.93 27.12
CA PHE A 618 23.60 10.54 27.83
C PHE A 618 22.57 10.05 26.84
N GLY A 619 21.72 9.12 27.26
CA GLY A 619 20.68 8.60 26.40
C GLY A 619 19.93 7.42 27.02
N PHE A 620 19.37 6.59 26.15
CA PHE A 620 18.54 5.45 26.52
C PHE A 620 18.82 4.22 25.66
N VAL A 621 18.47 3.06 26.21
CA VAL A 621 18.53 1.74 25.56
C VAL A 621 17.10 1.25 25.43
N LEU A 622 16.74 0.72 24.28
CA LEU A 622 15.44 0.14 23.96
C LEU A 622 15.59 -1.29 23.45
N GLY A 623 14.54 -2.08 23.59
CA GLY A 623 14.54 -3.45 23.10
C GLY A 623 15.67 -4.30 23.69
N LYS A 624 16.06 -4.02 24.94
CA LYS A 624 17.13 -4.75 25.63
C LYS A 624 16.69 -6.17 25.95
N SER A 625 17.51 -7.15 25.52
CA SER A 625 17.34 -8.57 25.82
C SER A 625 18.45 -9.10 26.70
N GLU A 626 18.09 -9.70 27.82
CA GLU A 626 19.03 -10.37 28.73
C GLU A 626 19.54 -11.70 28.16
N THR A 627 18.79 -12.31 27.24
CA THR A 627 19.13 -13.64 26.69
C THR A 627 19.96 -13.60 25.42
N SER A 628 19.65 -12.69 24.49
CA SER A 628 20.38 -12.56 23.21
C SER A 628 21.46 -11.48 23.24
N GLY A 629 21.33 -10.49 24.14
CA GLY A 629 22.17 -9.31 24.17
C GLY A 629 21.80 -8.28 23.10
N GLU A 630 20.62 -8.41 22.49
CA GLU A 630 20.07 -7.39 21.59
C GLU A 630 19.79 -6.11 22.37
N GLU A 631 20.12 -4.97 21.76
CA GLU A 631 19.87 -3.63 22.30
C GLU A 631 19.92 -2.57 21.20
N TYR A 632 19.08 -1.56 21.32
CA TYR A 632 19.03 -0.40 20.45
C TYR A 632 19.37 0.86 21.25
N ARG A 633 20.49 1.52 20.94
CA ARG A 633 20.99 2.64 21.72
C ARG A 633 20.74 3.96 21.03
N VAL A 634 20.21 4.92 21.77
CA VAL A 634 20.00 6.29 21.32
C VAL A 634 20.64 7.23 22.33
N TYR A 635 21.57 8.08 21.88
CA TYR A 635 22.28 8.96 22.78
C TYR A 635 22.78 10.25 22.12
N TYR A 636 22.98 11.25 22.93
CA TYR A 636 23.68 12.46 22.55
C TYR A 636 25.17 12.39 22.97
N ASP A 637 26.07 12.72 22.04
CA ASP A 637 27.53 12.78 22.27
C ASP A 637 28.01 14.24 22.27
N PHE A 638 28.38 14.76 23.45
CA PHE A 638 28.88 16.13 23.59
C PHE A 638 30.22 16.36 22.91
N THR A 639 31.00 15.30 22.61
CA THR A 639 32.28 15.42 21.94
C THR A 639 32.11 15.76 20.46
N THR A 640 31.13 15.16 19.81
CA THR A 640 30.82 15.37 18.38
C THR A 640 29.68 16.37 18.17
N GLN A 641 28.90 16.69 19.20
CA GLN A 641 27.68 17.51 19.15
C GLN A 641 26.63 16.87 18.23
N GLU A 642 26.38 15.56 18.42
CA GLU A 642 25.50 14.77 17.60
C GLU A 642 24.54 13.92 18.43
N TRP A 643 23.32 13.76 17.95
CA TRP A 643 22.51 12.60 18.29
C TRP A 643 22.98 11.39 17.50
N VAL A 644 23.01 10.26 18.15
CA VAL A 644 23.44 8.97 17.61
C VAL A 644 22.35 7.94 17.82
N VAL A 645 21.96 7.28 16.75
CA VAL A 645 21.06 6.13 16.74
C VAL A 645 21.91 4.92 16.35
N ASP A 646 22.17 4.04 17.28
CA ASP A 646 23.04 2.89 17.12
C ASP A 646 22.24 1.59 17.12
N ALA A 647 22.06 1.03 15.94
CA ALA A 647 21.37 -0.22 15.70
C ALA A 647 22.32 -1.43 15.57
N SER A 648 23.62 -1.28 15.87
CA SER A 648 24.64 -2.33 15.64
C SER A 648 24.29 -3.65 16.31
N ASP A 649 23.69 -3.60 17.48
CA ASP A 649 23.32 -4.76 18.29
C ASP A 649 21.78 -4.91 18.43
N SER A 650 20.98 -4.24 17.58
CA SER A 650 19.51 -4.18 17.70
C SER A 650 18.80 -5.47 17.28
N SER A 651 19.47 -6.38 16.60
CA SER A 651 18.90 -7.63 16.08
C SER A 651 19.99 -8.68 15.87
N THR A 652 19.63 -9.94 16.03
CA THR A 652 20.47 -11.09 15.64
C THR A 652 20.27 -11.49 14.17
N SER A 653 19.27 -10.95 13.49
CA SER A 653 18.97 -11.21 12.08
C SER A 653 19.94 -10.49 11.13
N ASP A 654 20.39 -11.19 10.09
CA ASP A 654 21.15 -10.59 8.99
C ASP A 654 20.26 -9.98 7.90
N LEU A 655 18.94 -10.12 8.02
CA LEU A 655 17.95 -9.62 7.06
C LEU A 655 17.56 -8.16 7.31
N VAL A 656 17.97 -7.59 8.44
CA VAL A 656 17.65 -6.21 8.83
C VAL A 656 18.90 -5.35 8.88
N ARG A 657 18.73 -4.05 8.67
CA ARG A 657 19.82 -3.09 8.73
C ARG A 657 20.23 -2.85 10.18
N ARG A 658 21.53 -2.87 10.44
CA ARG A 658 22.16 -2.66 11.74
C ARG A 658 23.30 -1.64 11.62
N ASP A 659 22.96 -0.41 11.30
CA ASP A 659 23.95 0.68 11.13
C ASP A 659 23.88 1.70 12.26
N VAL A 660 24.83 2.61 12.25
CA VAL A 660 24.90 3.75 13.17
C VAL A 660 24.60 5.03 12.40
N ARG A 661 23.55 5.72 12.76
CA ARG A 661 23.18 7.03 12.19
C ARG A 661 23.52 8.13 13.14
N ARG A 662 23.87 9.28 12.58
CA ARG A 662 24.31 10.45 13.33
C ARG A 662 23.79 11.70 12.68
N GLY A 663 23.45 12.69 13.52
CA GLY A 663 23.08 14.01 13.05
C GLY A 663 23.42 15.10 14.03
N SER A 664 23.86 16.22 13.50
CA SER A 664 24.31 17.36 14.28
C SER A 664 23.15 18.04 14.98
N PHE A 665 23.31 18.28 16.27
CA PHE A 665 22.36 19.02 17.10
C PHE A 665 23.12 19.70 18.24
N SER A 666 22.88 20.98 18.49
CA SER A 666 23.66 21.75 19.48
C SER A 666 23.01 21.70 20.85
N LEU A 667 23.65 21.04 21.81
CA LEU A 667 23.32 21.08 23.23
C LEU A 667 24.50 21.59 24.04
N SER A 668 24.21 22.25 25.17
CA SER A 668 25.22 22.65 26.14
C SER A 668 25.33 21.62 27.26
N GLN A 669 26.53 21.16 27.58
CA GLN A 669 26.76 20.28 28.71
C GLN A 669 26.32 20.97 30.03
N GLY A 670 25.63 20.26 30.92
CA GLY A 670 25.04 20.83 32.12
C GLY A 670 23.72 21.57 31.89
N SER A 671 23.13 21.47 30.69
CA SER A 671 21.79 21.97 30.44
C SER A 671 20.71 20.93 30.80
N THR A 672 19.50 21.43 30.95
CA THR A 672 18.31 20.59 31.01
C THR A 672 17.82 20.33 29.57
N VAL A 673 17.46 19.09 29.27
CA VAL A 673 16.96 18.64 27.96
C VAL A 673 15.71 17.79 28.16
N ASP A 674 14.63 18.19 27.53
CA ASP A 674 13.40 17.40 27.50
C ASP A 674 13.40 16.48 26.28
N VAL A 675 13.22 15.18 26.52
CA VAL A 675 13.19 14.14 25.50
C VAL A 675 11.88 13.38 25.64
N GLN A 676 11.10 13.35 24.57
CA GLN A 676 9.88 12.56 24.46
C GLN A 676 10.09 11.48 23.43
N VAL A 677 9.84 10.23 23.81
CA VAL A 677 10.15 9.02 23.02
C VAL A 677 8.88 8.22 22.81
N PHE A 678 8.57 7.91 21.58
CA PHE A 678 7.49 7.00 21.22
C PHE A 678 8.10 5.72 20.65
N VAL A 679 7.73 4.58 21.23
CA VAL A 679 8.11 3.24 20.77
C VAL A 679 6.85 2.48 20.42
N ASP A 680 6.82 1.91 19.20
CA ASP A 680 5.68 1.18 18.69
C ASP A 680 6.12 0.00 17.82
N GLY A 681 6.22 -1.19 18.42
CA GLY A 681 6.75 -2.37 17.75
C GLY A 681 8.19 -2.16 17.30
N SER A 682 8.38 -1.99 16.00
CA SER A 682 9.71 -1.75 15.40
C SER A 682 10.06 -0.27 15.21
N VAL A 683 9.19 0.65 15.61
CA VAL A 683 9.33 2.09 15.34
C VAL A 683 9.79 2.85 16.55
N LEU A 684 10.68 3.80 16.35
CA LEU A 684 11.09 4.81 17.31
C LEU A 684 10.88 6.20 16.72
N GLU A 685 10.22 7.09 17.47
CA GLU A 685 10.25 8.53 17.23
C GLU A 685 10.69 9.27 18.47
N VAL A 686 11.59 10.24 18.31
CA VAL A 686 12.17 11.03 19.40
C VAL A 686 12.02 12.52 19.13
N PHE A 687 11.44 13.23 20.09
CA PHE A 687 11.30 14.69 20.08
C PHE A 687 12.17 15.28 21.17
N VAL A 688 12.91 16.31 20.82
CA VAL A 688 13.90 16.94 21.71
C VAL A 688 13.61 18.42 21.87
N ASP A 689 13.30 18.86 23.10
CA ASP A 689 13.03 20.26 23.48
C ASP A 689 11.91 20.94 22.66
N GLY A 690 11.04 20.21 21.97
CA GLY A 690 10.11 20.75 20.97
C GLY A 690 10.81 21.47 19.80
N LYS A 691 12.08 21.15 19.54
CA LYS A 691 12.89 21.81 18.50
C LYS A 691 13.33 20.89 17.40
N SER A 692 13.41 19.61 17.67
CA SER A 692 13.92 18.63 16.74
C SER A 692 13.21 17.31 16.89
N HIS A 693 13.19 16.56 15.81
CA HIS A 693 12.63 15.22 15.72
C HIS A 693 13.61 14.32 14.98
N PHE A 694 13.60 13.03 15.33
CA PHE A 694 14.25 12.00 14.54
C PHE A 694 13.61 10.62 14.76
N THR A 695 13.76 9.77 13.78
CA THR A 695 13.14 8.43 13.74
C THR A 695 14.17 7.33 13.69
N GLY A 696 13.72 6.11 13.98
CA GLY A 696 14.51 4.90 13.82
C GLY A 696 13.65 3.67 13.68
N ARG A 697 14.25 2.61 13.12
CA ARG A 697 13.64 1.29 13.03
C ARG A 697 14.57 0.26 13.64
N PHE A 698 13.99 -0.71 14.36
CA PHE A 698 14.72 -1.83 14.95
C PHE A 698 13.84 -3.08 15.01
N PHE A 699 14.46 -4.25 14.78
CA PHE A 699 13.74 -5.50 14.59
C PHE A 699 14.39 -6.61 15.41
N PRO A 700 14.22 -6.61 16.75
CA PRO A 700 14.81 -7.64 17.59
C PRO A 700 14.12 -8.99 17.40
N GLU A 701 14.91 -10.06 17.32
CA GLU A 701 14.42 -11.44 17.17
C GLU A 701 13.97 -12.06 18.52
N SER A 702 14.57 -11.61 19.61
CA SER A 702 14.34 -12.21 20.92
C SER A 702 13.02 -11.78 21.53
N ALA A 703 12.24 -12.74 22.03
CA ALA A 703 10.94 -12.45 22.65
C ALA A 703 11.03 -11.59 23.92
N ASP A 704 12.19 -11.59 24.61
CA ASP A 704 12.47 -10.75 25.78
C ASP A 704 13.15 -9.42 25.45
N ALA A 705 13.29 -9.09 24.17
CA ALA A 705 13.85 -7.82 23.72
C ALA A 705 12.80 -6.69 23.87
N ASN A 706 12.52 -6.29 25.10
CA ASN A 706 11.53 -5.27 25.48
C ASN A 706 11.97 -4.41 26.67
N GLY A 707 13.21 -4.58 27.15
CA GLY A 707 13.76 -3.79 28.25
C GLY A 707 14.06 -2.35 27.84
N VAL A 708 13.93 -1.43 28.81
CA VAL A 708 14.21 0.01 28.68
C VAL A 708 15.16 0.44 29.78
N ASP A 709 16.23 1.15 29.41
CA ASP A 709 17.19 1.72 30.38
C ASP A 709 17.63 3.13 29.98
N LEU A 710 18.08 3.91 30.95
CA LEU A 710 18.88 5.11 30.70
C LEU A 710 20.36 4.84 31.00
N PHE A 711 21.25 5.55 30.32
CA PHE A 711 22.67 5.44 30.58
C PHE A 711 23.41 6.77 30.45
N VAL A 712 24.58 6.82 31.05
CA VAL A 712 25.56 7.91 30.91
C VAL A 712 26.95 7.34 30.73
N GLU A 713 27.75 8.01 29.91
CA GLU A 713 29.17 7.76 29.80
C GLU A 713 29.96 9.04 30.11
N GLY A 714 31.10 8.89 30.78
CA GLY A 714 32.03 9.97 31.07
C GLY A 714 31.44 11.05 31.97
N GLY A 715 31.20 10.75 33.25
CA GLY A 715 30.65 11.69 34.22
C GLY A 715 29.34 11.25 34.82
N SER A 716 28.45 12.19 35.14
CA SER A 716 27.14 11.94 35.76
C SER A 716 26.08 12.88 35.21
N ALA A 717 24.85 12.40 35.23
CA ALA A 717 23.64 13.17 34.92
C ALA A 717 22.51 12.78 35.87
N SER A 718 21.36 13.44 35.76
CA SER A 718 20.13 12.96 36.36
C SER A 718 18.99 13.06 35.36
N ALA A 719 17.95 12.26 35.55
CA ALA A 719 16.73 12.31 34.76
C ALA A 719 15.49 12.17 35.63
N ASP A 720 14.44 12.86 35.28
CA ASP A 720 13.09 12.61 35.81
C ASP A 720 12.27 11.94 34.72
N VAL A 721 11.73 10.73 34.98
CA VAL A 721 11.16 9.86 33.95
C VAL A 721 9.74 9.46 34.27
N THR A 722 8.87 9.59 33.30
CA THR A 722 7.51 9.05 33.30
C THR A 722 7.27 8.27 32.01
N ILE A 723 6.70 7.09 32.13
CA ILE A 723 6.32 6.23 31.00
C ILE A 723 4.80 6.07 30.99
N TYR A 724 4.21 6.08 29.81
CA TYR A 724 2.81 5.72 29.58
C TYR A 724 2.77 4.50 28.69
N THR A 725 2.08 3.44 29.10
CA THR A 725 1.76 2.35 28.15
C THR A 725 0.82 2.89 27.10
N ILE A 726 0.89 2.34 25.89
CA ILE A 726 -0.09 2.62 24.86
C ILE A 726 -0.85 1.32 24.59
N GLU A 727 -2.17 1.41 24.66
CA GLU A 727 -3.08 0.30 24.46
C GLU A 727 -4.00 0.64 23.28
N ASN A 728 -4.31 -0.36 22.46
CA ASN A 728 -5.22 -0.23 21.32
C ASN A 728 -6.67 -0.30 21.78
#